data_ee56bbe4ef6ef92e2d8bf1f0396fb570
#
_entry.id   ee56bbe4ef6ef92e2d8bf1f0396fb570
#
_cell.length_a   1.000
_cell.length_b   1.000
_cell.length_c   1.000
_cell.angle_alpha   90.00
_cell.angle_beta   90.00
_cell.angle_gamma   90.00
#
_symmetry.space_group_name_H-M   'P 1'
#
loop_
_entity.id
_entity.type
_entity.pdbx_description
1 polymer ?
#
loop_
_entity_poly.entity_id
_entity_poly.type
_entity_poly.pdbx_seq_one_letter_code
_entity_poly.pdbx_strand_id
1 'polypeptide(L)'
;MGPGIKKLLGWTAGGLLALCTLLWLADRIWPLPLPKDDQARVVLAEDGTPLWRFADANGVWRYPVHVEDVSPLYLDALLTYEDRWFFQHPGVNPLALGRAAWQNLSGGRVLSGGSTLSMQVARLLDPHERTLPGKLRQLWRTAQLEWHLSKPQILELYLNRAPFGGTLQGVAAASWAYLGKAPQQLTRSEAALLAVLPQAPSRLRPDRHPQRAQVARDKVLRRLAEYRVWPQPAVDEALEEPLLLAPRLEPSLAPLLARRLNRPGSPPLIRTMIDASLQRRLEDLLLGWRARLPDHTSAAIVVVETENMAVRAYLGSVDINDARRFGHVDMITAMRSPGSTLKPFLYGMAMDAGLIHSESLLQDVPRRYGDYRPGNFSMGFSGPVSASAALVTSLNLPAVQLLEAYGPKRFAADMRNGGVPLSLPALAEPNLALILGGAGSRLEDLVSGYSALAREGRSANLRLQPDDELRERRMLSPGAAWVIRRILSGQARPDRDPHADLVLRPQLAWKTGTSYGFRDALAIGVGPRYLIGVWIGRPDGTPVPGQFGLASAAPLMLQVHDVLSNRDNQRGIVAPVQAVPDSVGVAAICWPLGQPMNKSDANCRRQRFAWTLDHTTPPTLLAADQPLGVGLREIIRVNPQGLRVGPQCAEGQQHEVALWPAPLEPWLPRVERREARLPEASTQCPPPALSALTPLSIVGVRDGDRLRRPAASQAMLRLALSALGGEGRRWWFINGAPLGDSAQPEVFNTSLELPGRYELSVLDESGQTARVEFSVVE
;
A
#
# COMPACT_ATOMS: atom_id res chain seq x y z
N MET A 1 -26.14 -71.85 41.16
CA MET A 1 -24.72 -71.51 41.13
C MET A 1 -24.11 -71.86 42.48
N GLY A 2 -23.20 -72.84 42.56
CA GLY A 2 -22.60 -73.27 43.79
C GLY A 2 -21.65 -72.28 44.41
N PRO A 3 -21.39 -72.34 45.74
CA PRO A 3 -20.61 -71.32 46.46
C PRO A 3 -19.16 -71.14 45.94
N GLY A 4 -18.61 -72.14 45.25
CA GLY A 4 -17.28 -72.06 44.60
C GLY A 4 -17.25 -71.07 43.40
N ILE A 5 -18.30 -71.08 42.62
CA ILE A 5 -18.39 -70.22 41.42
C ILE A 5 -18.51 -68.70 41.83
N LYS A 6 -19.24 -68.40 42.91
CA LYS A 6 -19.32 -67.04 43.44
C LYS A 6 -18.00 -66.53 44.01
N LYS A 7 -17.21 -67.38 44.66
CA LYS A 7 -15.86 -67.00 45.12
C LYS A 7 -14.87 -66.81 43.96
N LEU A 8 -14.92 -67.63 42.95
CA LEU A 8 -14.06 -67.50 41.77
C LEU A 8 -14.39 -66.22 40.99
N LEU A 9 -15.70 -65.91 40.80
CA LEU A 9 -16.15 -64.68 40.19
C LEU A 9 -15.78 -63.45 41.03
N GLY A 10 -15.80 -63.54 42.37
CA GLY A 10 -15.35 -62.45 43.24
C GLY A 10 -13.83 -62.17 43.11
N TRP A 11 -13.00 -63.23 43.08
CA TRP A 11 -11.54 -63.11 42.90
C TRP A 11 -11.18 -62.58 41.51
N THR A 12 -11.87 -63.01 40.45
CA THR A 12 -11.65 -62.49 39.08
C THR A 12 -12.09 -61.04 38.95
N ALA A 13 -13.23 -60.64 39.53
CA ALA A 13 -13.70 -59.26 39.55
C ALA A 13 -12.75 -58.33 40.36
N GLY A 14 -12.26 -58.80 41.55
CA GLY A 14 -11.30 -58.07 42.36
C GLY A 14 -9.94 -57.91 41.68
N GLY A 15 -9.46 -58.95 40.99
CA GLY A 15 -8.22 -58.89 40.21
C GLY A 15 -8.33 -57.94 39.01
N LEU A 16 -9.50 -57.95 38.35
CA LEU A 16 -9.73 -57.03 37.23
C LEU A 16 -9.81 -55.56 37.67
N LEU A 17 -10.47 -55.30 38.82
CA LEU A 17 -10.54 -53.98 39.43
C LEU A 17 -9.15 -53.46 39.84
N ALA A 18 -8.35 -54.33 40.49
CA ALA A 18 -6.97 -53.98 40.85
C ALA A 18 -6.10 -53.68 39.63
N LEU A 19 -6.21 -54.48 38.55
CA LEU A 19 -5.53 -54.23 37.28
C LEU A 19 -5.95 -52.90 36.64
N CYS A 20 -7.23 -52.62 36.58
CA CYS A 20 -7.76 -51.35 36.05
C CYS A 20 -7.23 -50.17 36.87
N THR A 21 -7.21 -50.27 38.20
CA THR A 21 -6.69 -49.21 39.09
C THR A 21 -5.19 -49.01 38.87
N LEU A 22 -4.41 -50.10 38.72
CA LEU A 22 -2.99 -49.99 38.42
C LEU A 22 -2.70 -49.38 37.06
N LEU A 23 -3.47 -49.73 36.04
CA LEU A 23 -3.36 -49.11 34.71
C LEU A 23 -3.73 -47.65 34.73
N TRP A 24 -4.79 -47.25 35.46
CA TRP A 24 -5.19 -45.88 35.65
C TRP A 24 -4.12 -45.07 36.41
N LEU A 25 -3.51 -45.63 37.48
CA LEU A 25 -2.40 -45.00 38.19
C LEU A 25 -1.17 -44.85 37.30
N ALA A 26 -0.82 -45.90 36.54
CA ALA A 26 0.30 -45.85 35.58
C ALA A 26 0.10 -44.77 34.53
N ASP A 27 -1.11 -44.58 34.03
CA ASP A 27 -1.46 -43.52 33.07
C ASP A 27 -1.28 -42.11 33.67
N ARG A 28 -1.66 -41.93 34.93
CA ARG A 28 -1.45 -40.67 35.68
C ARG A 28 0.01 -40.36 35.96
N ILE A 29 0.82 -41.40 36.29
CA ILE A 29 2.25 -41.23 36.58
C ILE A 29 3.05 -40.99 35.29
N TRP A 30 2.68 -41.67 34.22
CA TRP A 30 3.34 -41.56 32.89
C TRP A 30 2.32 -41.12 31.82
N PRO A 31 1.87 -39.83 31.85
CA PRO A 31 0.86 -39.36 30.92
C PRO A 31 1.34 -39.44 29.47
N LEU A 32 0.39 -39.59 28.56
CA LEU A 32 0.65 -39.56 27.12
C LEU A 32 1.32 -38.26 26.71
N PRO A 33 2.50 -38.30 26.07
CA PRO A 33 3.21 -37.10 25.65
C PRO A 33 2.56 -36.47 24.39
N LEU A 34 1.40 -35.87 24.55
CA LEU A 34 0.77 -35.13 23.47
C LEU A 34 1.60 -33.87 23.15
N PRO A 35 1.66 -33.48 21.88
CA PRO A 35 2.44 -32.31 21.49
C PRO A 35 1.90 -31.05 22.19
N LYS A 36 2.80 -30.33 22.84
CA LYS A 36 2.52 -28.95 23.29
C LYS A 36 2.65 -27.97 22.11
N ASP A 37 2.15 -26.75 22.25
CA ASP A 37 1.97 -25.69 21.22
C ASP A 37 3.23 -25.21 20.48
N ASP A 38 4.33 -25.94 20.52
CA ASP A 38 5.56 -25.64 19.78
C ASP A 38 5.45 -26.17 18.34
N GLN A 39 4.50 -25.59 17.60
CA GLN A 39 4.18 -26.05 16.26
C GLN A 39 4.83 -25.16 15.20
N ALA A 40 5.31 -25.78 14.14
CA ALA A 40 5.62 -25.08 12.90
C ALA A 40 4.39 -24.30 12.44
N ARG A 41 4.60 -23.10 11.88
CA ARG A 41 3.50 -22.25 11.39
C ARG A 41 3.62 -22.04 9.90
N VAL A 42 2.49 -21.95 9.24
CA VAL A 42 2.39 -21.70 7.81
C VAL A 42 1.45 -20.53 7.57
N VAL A 43 1.93 -19.57 6.77
CA VAL A 43 1.10 -18.47 6.28
C VAL A 43 0.57 -18.84 4.91
N LEU A 44 -0.75 -18.80 4.76
CA LEU A 44 -1.46 -19.24 3.57
C LEU A 44 -2.06 -18.03 2.83
N ALA A 45 -2.05 -18.09 1.52
CA ALA A 45 -2.85 -17.23 0.64
C ALA A 45 -4.36 -17.57 0.76
N GLU A 46 -5.20 -16.78 0.10
CA GLU A 46 -6.66 -16.95 0.07
C GLU A 46 -7.06 -18.34 -0.46
N ASP A 47 -6.36 -18.83 -1.48
CA ASP A 47 -6.59 -20.13 -2.12
C ASP A 47 -5.95 -21.32 -1.38
N GLY A 48 -5.35 -21.09 -0.21
CA GLY A 48 -4.62 -22.08 0.57
C GLY A 48 -3.19 -22.35 0.12
N THR A 49 -2.70 -21.68 -0.90
CA THR A 49 -1.28 -21.77 -1.31
C THR A 49 -0.36 -21.29 -0.19
N PRO A 50 0.68 -22.06 0.22
CA PRO A 50 1.63 -21.60 1.20
C PRO A 50 2.43 -20.39 0.69
N LEU A 51 2.36 -19.27 1.43
CA LEU A 51 3.18 -18.08 1.17
C LEU A 51 4.53 -18.19 1.86
N TRP A 52 4.51 -18.57 3.13
CA TRP A 52 5.71 -18.67 3.98
C TRP A 52 5.52 -19.73 5.06
N ARG A 53 6.63 -20.32 5.47
CA ARG A 53 6.64 -21.32 6.53
C ARG A 53 7.68 -21.00 7.60
N PHE A 54 7.33 -21.28 8.84
CA PHE A 54 8.21 -21.18 9.98
C PHE A 54 8.44 -22.57 10.55
N ALA A 55 9.70 -22.95 10.71
CA ALA A 55 10.04 -24.21 11.36
C ALA A 55 9.70 -24.16 12.85
N ASP A 56 9.47 -25.33 13.46
CA ASP A 56 9.42 -25.45 14.91
C ASP A 56 10.82 -25.29 15.55
N ALA A 57 10.90 -25.34 16.88
CA ALA A 57 12.15 -25.20 17.61
C ALA A 57 13.22 -26.24 17.20
N ASN A 58 12.82 -27.35 16.59
CA ASN A 58 13.70 -28.44 16.12
C ASN A 58 14.06 -28.30 14.63
N GLY A 59 13.67 -27.22 13.98
CA GLY A 59 13.89 -27.00 12.55
C GLY A 59 13.02 -27.87 11.64
N VAL A 60 11.92 -28.40 12.13
CA VAL A 60 11.01 -29.28 11.37
C VAL A 60 9.87 -28.47 10.75
N TRP A 61 9.54 -28.83 9.51
CA TRP A 61 8.46 -28.22 8.73
C TRP A 61 7.23 -29.12 8.77
N ARG A 62 6.09 -28.56 9.23
CA ARG A 62 4.78 -29.24 9.28
C ARG A 62 3.71 -28.30 8.77
N TYR A 63 2.77 -28.85 8.00
CA TYR A 63 1.54 -28.15 7.63
C TYR A 63 0.39 -28.92 8.27
N PRO A 64 -0.21 -28.41 9.35
CA PRO A 64 -1.31 -29.10 10.01
C PRO A 64 -2.49 -29.28 9.07
N VAL A 65 -3.08 -30.46 9.10
CA VAL A 65 -4.29 -30.81 8.34
C VAL A 65 -5.21 -31.66 9.20
N HIS A 66 -6.52 -31.53 8.96
CA HIS A 66 -7.54 -32.47 9.44
C HIS A 66 -7.70 -33.62 8.46
N VAL A 67 -8.39 -34.69 8.87
CA VAL A 67 -8.60 -35.86 7.99
C VAL A 67 -9.39 -35.47 6.73
N GLU A 68 -10.34 -34.56 6.85
CA GLU A 68 -11.15 -34.01 5.76
C GLU A 68 -10.38 -33.15 4.75
N ASP A 69 -9.21 -32.63 5.16
CA ASP A 69 -8.33 -31.84 4.31
C ASP A 69 -7.43 -32.70 3.42
N VAL A 70 -7.56 -34.00 3.45
CA VAL A 70 -6.71 -34.92 2.70
C VAL A 70 -7.53 -35.72 1.71
N SER A 71 -6.97 -35.96 0.51
CA SER A 71 -7.63 -36.77 -0.53
C SER A 71 -8.07 -38.14 -0.01
N PRO A 72 -9.32 -38.56 -0.23
CA PRO A 72 -9.76 -39.92 0.06
C PRO A 72 -8.87 -41.00 -0.58
N LEU A 73 -8.32 -40.71 -1.76
CA LEU A 73 -7.38 -41.62 -2.43
C LEU A 73 -6.12 -41.87 -1.62
N TYR A 74 -5.62 -40.82 -0.92
CA TYR A 74 -4.46 -41.02 -0.04
C TYR A 74 -4.82 -41.83 1.21
N LEU A 75 -5.98 -41.58 1.79
CA LEU A 75 -6.44 -42.36 2.96
C LEU A 75 -6.63 -43.83 2.60
N ASP A 76 -7.24 -44.10 1.44
CA ASP A 76 -7.35 -45.48 0.92
C ASP A 76 -6.00 -46.15 0.76
N ALA A 77 -5.06 -45.46 0.12
CA ALA A 77 -3.72 -45.97 -0.13
C ALA A 77 -2.95 -46.21 1.20
N LEU A 78 -2.98 -45.24 2.11
CA LEU A 78 -2.34 -45.33 3.42
C LEU A 78 -2.89 -46.48 4.25
N LEU A 79 -4.19 -46.52 4.46
CA LEU A 79 -4.84 -47.55 5.29
C LEU A 79 -4.64 -48.95 4.69
N THR A 80 -4.83 -49.10 3.39
CA THR A 80 -4.64 -50.42 2.73
C THR A 80 -3.21 -50.90 2.83
N TYR A 81 -2.22 -50.00 2.74
CA TYR A 81 -0.83 -50.35 2.74
C TYR A 81 -0.23 -50.58 4.15
N GLU A 82 -0.54 -49.66 5.09
CA GLU A 82 0.04 -49.67 6.44
C GLU A 82 -0.83 -50.41 7.45
N ASP A 83 -2.18 -50.25 7.43
CA ASP A 83 -3.05 -50.85 8.45
C ASP A 83 -4.52 -50.98 7.98
N ARG A 84 -4.80 -52.00 7.19
CA ARG A 84 -6.11 -52.22 6.56
C ARG A 84 -7.28 -52.28 7.54
N TRP A 85 -7.03 -52.75 8.78
CA TRP A 85 -8.05 -52.97 9.81
C TRP A 85 -7.99 -51.90 10.90
N PHE A 86 -7.40 -50.74 10.63
CA PHE A 86 -7.15 -49.65 11.59
C PHE A 86 -8.37 -49.30 12.44
N PHE A 87 -9.54 -49.19 11.83
CA PHE A 87 -10.76 -48.83 12.53
C PHE A 87 -11.43 -49.99 13.29
N GLN A 88 -10.89 -51.24 13.20
CA GLN A 88 -11.54 -52.43 13.74
C GLN A 88 -10.77 -53.05 14.94
N HIS A 89 -9.53 -52.67 15.16
CA HIS A 89 -8.74 -53.20 16.28
C HIS A 89 -8.39 -52.13 17.33
N PRO A 90 -8.18 -52.49 18.62
CA PRO A 90 -7.88 -51.55 19.70
C PRO A 90 -6.36 -51.24 19.74
N GLY A 91 -5.82 -50.69 18.67
CA GLY A 91 -4.44 -50.22 18.55
C GLY A 91 -3.41 -51.29 18.20
N VAL A 92 -3.62 -52.51 18.57
CA VAL A 92 -2.78 -53.67 18.24
C VAL A 92 -3.62 -54.70 17.48
N ASN A 93 -3.09 -55.19 16.37
CA ASN A 93 -3.73 -56.27 15.60
C ASN A 93 -3.09 -57.64 15.90
N PRO A 94 -3.73 -58.51 16.74
CA PRO A 94 -3.17 -59.78 17.13
C PRO A 94 -2.94 -60.73 15.96
N LEU A 95 -3.85 -60.71 14.95
CA LEU A 95 -3.72 -61.55 13.76
C LEU A 95 -2.53 -61.13 12.90
N ALA A 96 -2.29 -59.81 12.78
CA ALA A 96 -1.12 -59.28 12.06
C ALA A 96 0.19 -59.61 12.79
N LEU A 97 0.20 -59.57 14.13
CA LEU A 97 1.34 -59.95 14.94
C LEU A 97 1.63 -61.47 14.82
N GLY A 98 0.62 -62.31 14.92
CA GLY A 98 0.75 -63.78 14.75
C GLY A 98 1.26 -64.12 13.35
N ARG A 99 0.70 -63.53 12.29
CA ARG A 99 1.19 -63.70 10.92
C ARG A 99 2.65 -63.27 10.77
N ALA A 100 3.03 -62.08 11.30
CA ALA A 100 4.39 -61.58 11.22
C ALA A 100 5.38 -62.45 11.97
N ALA A 101 5.01 -62.96 13.15
CA ALA A 101 5.82 -63.89 13.93
C ALA A 101 6.05 -65.19 13.14
N TRP A 102 5.01 -65.78 12.56
CA TRP A 102 5.09 -66.98 11.74
C TRP A 102 5.98 -66.78 10.50
N GLN A 103 5.76 -65.69 9.76
CA GLN A 103 6.55 -65.39 8.55
C GLN A 103 8.04 -65.12 8.85
N ASN A 104 8.34 -64.49 9.96
CA ASN A 104 9.72 -64.20 10.37
C ASN A 104 10.44 -65.46 10.89
N LEU A 105 9.72 -66.33 11.61
CA LEU A 105 10.24 -67.60 12.06
C LEU A 105 10.47 -68.56 10.89
N SER A 106 9.53 -68.70 9.97
CA SER A 106 9.63 -69.58 8.81
C SER A 106 10.62 -69.09 7.75
N GLY A 107 10.82 -67.77 7.62
CA GLY A 107 11.70 -67.19 6.61
C GLY A 107 13.12 -66.89 7.06
N GLY A 108 13.50 -67.13 8.34
CA GLY A 108 14.84 -66.90 8.91
C GLY A 108 15.33 -65.43 8.84
N ARG A 109 14.45 -64.52 8.44
CA ARG A 109 14.70 -63.06 8.33
C ARG A 109 13.41 -62.28 8.55
N VAL A 110 13.54 -61.01 8.94
CA VAL A 110 12.37 -60.15 9.12
C VAL A 110 11.72 -59.85 7.75
N LEU A 111 10.64 -60.59 7.43
CA LEU A 111 9.91 -60.49 6.16
C LEU A 111 8.69 -59.57 6.25
N SER A 112 8.09 -59.45 7.44
CA SER A 112 6.84 -58.69 7.65
C SER A 112 6.86 -57.98 9.00
N GLY A 113 6.36 -56.77 9.07
CA GLY A 113 6.12 -55.99 10.29
C GLY A 113 4.67 -56.12 10.74
N GLY A 114 4.44 -56.40 12.03
CA GLY A 114 3.08 -56.40 12.62
C GLY A 114 2.72 -55.08 13.33
N SER A 115 3.32 -53.97 12.93
CA SER A 115 3.06 -52.66 13.58
C SER A 115 1.87 -51.99 12.93
N THR A 116 0.91 -51.57 13.74
CA THR A 116 -0.29 -50.80 13.33
C THR A 116 0.02 -49.31 13.20
N LEU A 117 -0.91 -48.52 12.61
CA LEU A 117 -0.81 -47.04 12.58
C LEU A 117 -0.73 -46.46 13.99
N SER A 118 -1.56 -46.91 14.94
CA SER A 118 -1.50 -46.46 16.34
C SER A 118 -0.14 -46.72 16.97
N MET A 119 0.50 -47.90 16.68
CA MET A 119 1.86 -48.18 17.14
C MET A 119 2.91 -47.29 16.51
N GLN A 120 2.71 -46.88 15.25
CA GLN A 120 3.60 -45.93 14.58
C GLN A 120 3.45 -44.54 15.20
N VAL A 121 2.21 -44.05 15.44
CA VAL A 121 1.96 -42.78 16.15
C VAL A 121 2.57 -42.79 17.55
N ALA A 122 2.40 -43.90 18.31
CA ALA A 122 3.02 -44.04 19.62
C ALA A 122 4.53 -43.84 19.59
N ARG A 123 5.20 -44.40 18.57
CA ARG A 123 6.64 -44.23 18.36
C ARG A 123 7.04 -42.84 17.89
N LEU A 124 6.19 -42.14 17.12
CA LEU A 124 6.43 -40.77 16.68
C LEU A 124 6.34 -39.78 17.86
N LEU A 125 5.43 -40.05 18.80
CA LEU A 125 5.24 -39.22 20.00
C LEU A 125 6.28 -39.48 21.08
N ASP A 126 6.71 -40.75 21.24
CA ASP A 126 7.65 -41.19 22.25
C ASP A 126 8.73 -42.09 21.60
N PRO A 127 9.76 -41.47 20.95
CA PRO A 127 10.81 -42.20 20.28
C PRO A 127 11.60 -43.11 21.25
N HIS A 128 11.84 -44.34 20.85
CA HIS A 128 12.56 -45.35 21.66
C HIS A 128 13.35 -46.30 20.76
N GLU A 129 14.32 -46.96 21.34
CA GLU A 129 15.16 -47.95 20.66
C GLU A 129 14.37 -49.22 20.28
N ARG A 130 14.86 -49.95 19.28
CA ARG A 130 14.27 -51.22 18.82
C ARG A 130 14.71 -52.42 19.70
N THR A 131 14.41 -52.29 20.99
CA THR A 131 14.67 -53.29 22.03
C THR A 131 13.37 -53.87 22.58
N LEU A 132 13.42 -54.97 23.35
CA LEU A 132 12.23 -55.49 24.01
C LEU A 132 11.58 -54.48 24.98
N PRO A 133 12.34 -53.79 25.86
CA PRO A 133 11.76 -52.72 26.68
C PRO A 133 11.13 -51.57 25.84
N GLY A 134 11.79 -51.18 24.75
CA GLY A 134 11.22 -50.19 23.81
C GLY A 134 9.91 -50.67 23.18
N LYS A 135 9.80 -51.97 22.88
CA LYS A 135 8.57 -52.53 22.34
C LYS A 135 7.42 -52.56 23.37
N LEU A 136 7.72 -52.88 24.65
CA LEU A 136 6.73 -52.77 25.73
C LEU A 136 6.28 -51.34 25.96
N ARG A 137 7.20 -50.37 25.93
CA ARG A 137 6.89 -48.93 26.00
C ARG A 137 5.98 -48.51 24.83
N GLN A 138 6.26 -48.98 23.62
CA GLN A 138 5.41 -48.72 22.45
C GLN A 138 4.00 -49.26 22.65
N LEU A 139 3.84 -50.48 23.16
CA LEU A 139 2.53 -51.08 23.42
C LEU A 139 1.75 -50.30 24.48
N TRP A 140 2.41 -49.88 25.56
CA TRP A 140 1.83 -49.04 26.59
C TRP A 140 1.33 -47.70 25.99
N ARG A 141 2.17 -46.99 25.24
CA ARG A 141 1.81 -45.75 24.57
C ARG A 141 0.67 -45.96 23.55
N THR A 142 0.65 -47.10 22.87
CA THR A 142 -0.44 -47.46 21.95
C THR A 142 -1.76 -47.63 22.71
N ALA A 143 -1.75 -48.29 23.86
CA ALA A 143 -2.93 -48.45 24.70
C ALA A 143 -3.44 -47.08 25.24
N GLN A 144 -2.54 -46.21 25.66
CA GLN A 144 -2.89 -44.85 26.07
C GLN A 144 -3.50 -44.02 24.93
N LEU A 145 -2.95 -44.11 23.70
CA LEU A 145 -3.51 -43.45 22.52
C LEU A 145 -4.96 -43.87 22.27
N GLU A 146 -5.24 -45.19 22.27
CA GLU A 146 -6.58 -45.73 22.03
C GLU A 146 -7.55 -45.44 23.20
N TRP A 147 -7.05 -45.23 24.40
CA TRP A 147 -7.84 -44.86 25.56
C TRP A 147 -8.27 -43.38 25.55
N HIS A 148 -7.32 -42.49 25.17
CA HIS A 148 -7.54 -41.06 25.27
C HIS A 148 -8.06 -40.43 23.96
N LEU A 149 -7.81 -41.05 22.79
CA LEU A 149 -8.10 -40.48 21.49
C LEU A 149 -8.98 -41.41 20.64
N SER A 150 -9.86 -40.82 19.85
CA SER A 150 -10.62 -41.53 18.83
C SER A 150 -9.73 -41.94 17.64
N LYS A 151 -10.16 -42.91 16.86
CA LYS A 151 -9.45 -43.35 15.64
C LYS A 151 -9.16 -42.23 14.67
N PRO A 152 -10.11 -41.31 14.35
CA PRO A 152 -9.82 -40.14 13.52
C PRO A 152 -8.73 -39.23 14.11
N GLN A 153 -8.71 -38.97 15.41
CA GLN A 153 -7.65 -38.20 16.08
C GLN A 153 -6.29 -38.87 16.01
N ILE A 154 -6.21 -40.20 16.16
CA ILE A 154 -4.96 -40.95 16.00
C ILE A 154 -4.47 -40.88 14.55
N LEU A 155 -5.38 -41.00 13.57
CA LEU A 155 -5.07 -40.86 12.16
C LEU A 155 -4.56 -39.46 11.85
N GLU A 156 -5.20 -38.42 12.40
CA GLU A 156 -4.76 -37.04 12.24
C GLU A 156 -3.35 -36.79 12.79
N LEU A 157 -3.02 -37.36 13.93
CA LEU A 157 -1.64 -37.35 14.47
C LEU A 157 -0.67 -37.97 13.48
N TYR A 158 -1.03 -39.09 12.83
CA TYR A 158 -0.20 -39.69 11.80
C TYR A 158 -0.03 -38.79 10.58
N LEU A 159 -1.13 -38.28 10.04
CA LEU A 159 -1.13 -37.38 8.87
C LEU A 159 -0.23 -36.16 9.07
N ASN A 160 -0.14 -35.68 10.30
CA ASN A 160 0.64 -34.46 10.64
C ASN A 160 2.09 -34.76 11.05
N ARG A 161 2.46 -36.02 11.44
CA ARG A 161 3.77 -36.32 12.04
C ARG A 161 4.57 -37.38 11.32
N ALA A 162 3.97 -38.14 10.41
CA ALA A 162 4.71 -39.15 9.64
C ALA A 162 5.90 -38.47 8.93
N PRO A 163 7.10 -39.10 8.95
CA PRO A 163 8.29 -38.55 8.30
C PRO A 163 8.27 -38.83 6.80
N PHE A 164 8.51 -37.78 5.98
CA PHE A 164 8.59 -37.92 4.53
C PHE A 164 9.99 -37.68 3.95
N GLY A 165 10.97 -37.47 4.80
CA GLY A 165 12.39 -37.32 4.45
C GLY A 165 12.96 -35.96 4.74
N GLY A 166 14.20 -35.93 5.26
CA GLY A 166 14.84 -34.70 5.75
C GLY A 166 14.05 -34.10 6.91
N THR A 167 13.75 -32.82 6.80
CA THR A 167 12.99 -32.05 7.80
C THR A 167 11.47 -32.00 7.52
N LEU A 168 10.98 -32.77 6.52
CA LEU A 168 9.57 -32.82 6.16
C LEU A 168 8.79 -33.79 7.02
N GLN A 169 7.79 -33.34 7.73
CA GLN A 169 6.84 -34.14 8.47
C GLN A 169 5.40 -33.75 8.12
N GLY A 170 4.54 -34.78 8.02
CA GLY A 170 3.15 -34.62 7.62
C GLY A 170 2.92 -34.68 6.13
N VAL A 171 1.72 -35.21 5.75
CA VAL A 171 1.34 -35.42 4.35
C VAL A 171 1.23 -34.11 3.57
N ALA A 172 0.70 -33.05 4.20
CA ALA A 172 0.55 -31.77 3.54
C ALA A 172 1.92 -31.14 3.22
N ALA A 173 2.87 -31.17 4.16
CA ALA A 173 4.22 -30.67 3.89
C ALA A 173 4.89 -31.47 2.77
N ALA A 174 4.68 -32.78 2.71
CA ALA A 174 5.21 -33.63 1.65
C ALA A 174 4.53 -33.37 0.29
N SER A 175 3.20 -33.19 0.26
CA SER A 175 2.43 -32.86 -0.94
C SER A 175 2.93 -31.55 -1.57
N TRP A 176 3.04 -30.50 -0.78
CA TRP A 176 3.56 -29.22 -1.27
C TRP A 176 5.04 -29.29 -1.68
N ALA A 177 5.88 -30.01 -0.91
CA ALA A 177 7.30 -30.05 -1.19
C ALA A 177 7.68 -30.91 -2.40
N TYR A 178 6.97 -32.01 -2.66
CA TYR A 178 7.27 -32.93 -3.74
C TYR A 178 6.39 -32.74 -4.96
N LEU A 179 5.13 -32.33 -4.78
CA LEU A 179 4.12 -32.30 -5.85
C LEU A 179 3.58 -30.89 -6.14
N GLY A 180 3.87 -29.91 -5.30
CA GLY A 180 3.50 -28.51 -5.50
C GLY A 180 1.99 -28.23 -5.40
N LYS A 181 1.21 -29.10 -4.75
CA LYS A 181 -0.24 -29.01 -4.63
C LYS A 181 -0.77 -29.38 -3.25
N ALA A 182 -2.01 -29.00 -2.99
CA ALA A 182 -2.70 -29.33 -1.75
C ALA A 182 -2.96 -30.85 -1.65
N PRO A 183 -2.97 -31.42 -0.43
CA PRO A 183 -3.17 -32.86 -0.23
C PRO A 183 -4.56 -33.36 -0.64
N GLN A 184 -5.56 -32.48 -0.81
CA GLN A 184 -6.87 -32.83 -1.39
C GLN A 184 -6.81 -33.18 -2.87
N GLN A 185 -5.83 -32.65 -3.61
CA GLN A 185 -5.72 -32.71 -5.08
C GLN A 185 -4.84 -33.86 -5.58
N LEU A 186 -4.50 -34.80 -4.72
CA LEU A 186 -3.64 -35.93 -5.07
C LEU A 186 -4.32 -36.87 -6.06
N THR A 187 -3.60 -37.26 -7.14
CA THR A 187 -3.98 -38.33 -8.05
C THR A 187 -3.77 -39.69 -7.38
N ARG A 188 -4.23 -40.78 -8.00
CA ARG A 188 -3.99 -42.16 -7.50
C ARG A 188 -2.50 -42.49 -7.41
N SER A 189 -1.74 -42.10 -8.42
CA SER A 189 -0.29 -42.30 -8.48
C SER A 189 0.41 -41.55 -7.35
N GLU A 190 0.06 -40.26 -7.18
CA GLU A 190 0.66 -39.41 -6.13
C GLU A 190 0.26 -39.84 -4.72
N ALA A 191 -0.99 -40.23 -4.52
CA ALA A 191 -1.50 -40.77 -3.27
C ALA A 191 -0.73 -42.03 -2.86
N ALA A 192 -0.53 -42.97 -3.80
CA ALA A 192 0.25 -44.22 -3.57
C ALA A 192 1.74 -43.91 -3.29
N LEU A 193 2.30 -42.89 -4.00
CA LEU A 193 3.67 -42.43 -3.74
C LEU A 193 3.82 -41.96 -2.29
N LEU A 194 2.97 -40.98 -1.87
CA LEU A 194 3.08 -40.42 -0.54
C LEU A 194 2.79 -41.47 0.56
N ALA A 195 1.88 -42.42 0.33
CA ALA A 195 1.56 -43.48 1.29
C ALA A 195 2.76 -44.38 1.61
N VAL A 196 3.70 -44.57 0.67
CA VAL A 196 4.84 -45.49 0.89
C VAL A 196 6.07 -44.80 1.50
N LEU A 197 6.19 -43.45 1.39
CA LEU A 197 7.40 -42.72 1.82
C LEU A 197 7.70 -42.88 3.32
N PRO A 198 6.72 -42.82 4.27
CA PRO A 198 7.00 -42.95 5.71
C PRO A 198 7.67 -44.26 6.13
N GLN A 199 7.54 -45.34 5.35
CA GLN A 199 8.16 -46.62 5.63
C GLN A 199 9.69 -46.54 5.62
N ALA A 200 10.27 -45.77 4.69
CA ALA A 200 11.73 -45.62 4.58
C ALA A 200 12.07 -44.21 4.02
N PRO A 201 11.80 -43.15 4.80
CA PRO A 201 11.76 -41.78 4.29
C PRO A 201 13.07 -41.29 3.68
N SER A 202 14.22 -41.70 4.21
CA SER A 202 15.53 -41.34 3.64
C SER A 202 15.87 -42.11 2.36
N ARG A 203 15.44 -43.38 2.28
CA ARG A 203 15.76 -44.27 1.16
C ARG A 203 14.86 -44.09 -0.03
N LEU A 204 13.59 -43.68 0.21
CA LEU A 204 12.55 -43.55 -0.79
C LEU A 204 12.31 -42.08 -1.19
N ARG A 205 13.13 -41.14 -0.73
CA ARG A 205 13.01 -39.71 -1.12
C ARG A 205 12.95 -39.59 -2.64
N PRO A 206 11.83 -39.11 -3.20
CA PRO A 206 11.65 -39.09 -4.65
C PRO A 206 12.57 -38.09 -5.35
N ASP A 207 12.98 -37.03 -4.67
CA ASP A 207 13.93 -36.01 -5.17
C ASP A 207 15.39 -36.50 -5.21
N ARG A 208 15.73 -37.59 -4.49
CA ARG A 208 17.06 -38.16 -4.49
C ARG A 208 17.12 -39.54 -5.15
N HIS A 209 16.04 -40.31 -5.05
CA HIS A 209 15.96 -41.68 -5.49
C HIS A 209 14.64 -41.95 -6.25
N PRO A 210 14.37 -41.25 -7.41
CA PRO A 210 13.10 -41.35 -8.10
C PRO A 210 12.70 -42.75 -8.52
N GLN A 211 13.63 -43.53 -9.02
CA GLN A 211 13.37 -44.91 -9.47
C GLN A 211 12.95 -45.81 -8.30
N ARG A 212 13.60 -45.69 -7.11
CA ARG A 212 13.22 -46.45 -5.90
C ARG A 212 11.83 -46.02 -5.41
N ALA A 213 11.54 -44.75 -5.45
CA ALA A 213 10.23 -44.22 -5.09
C ALA A 213 9.15 -44.74 -6.03
N GLN A 214 9.42 -44.77 -7.34
CA GLN A 214 8.51 -45.29 -8.34
C GLN A 214 8.20 -46.77 -8.13
N VAL A 215 9.24 -47.62 -7.97
CA VAL A 215 9.06 -49.04 -7.69
C VAL A 215 8.23 -49.27 -6.41
N ALA A 216 8.48 -48.48 -5.37
CA ALA A 216 7.71 -48.54 -4.12
C ALA A 216 6.24 -48.09 -4.31
N ARG A 217 5.99 -47.02 -5.07
CA ARG A 217 4.65 -46.56 -5.48
C ARG A 217 3.90 -47.68 -6.21
N ASP A 218 4.51 -48.24 -7.22
CA ASP A 218 3.90 -49.29 -8.06
C ASP A 218 3.50 -50.53 -7.25
N LYS A 219 4.29 -50.86 -6.22
CA LYS A 219 3.93 -51.92 -5.27
C LYS A 219 2.67 -51.59 -4.49
N VAL A 220 2.48 -50.33 -4.07
CA VAL A 220 1.24 -49.90 -3.39
C VAL A 220 0.06 -49.96 -4.35
N LEU A 221 0.21 -49.47 -5.57
CA LEU A 221 -0.84 -49.52 -6.61
C LEU A 221 -1.33 -50.94 -6.89
N ARG A 222 -0.39 -51.90 -7.12
CA ARG A 222 -0.74 -53.30 -7.34
C ARG A 222 -1.46 -53.91 -6.15
N ARG A 223 -1.09 -53.53 -4.92
CA ARG A 223 -1.73 -54.01 -3.70
C ARG A 223 -3.15 -53.49 -3.52
N LEU A 224 -3.41 -52.23 -3.94
CA LEU A 224 -4.74 -51.66 -3.93
C LEU A 224 -5.70 -52.37 -4.91
N ALA A 225 -5.19 -52.82 -6.06
CA ALA A 225 -5.92 -53.66 -6.99
C ALA A 225 -6.16 -55.09 -6.42
N GLU A 226 -5.12 -55.73 -5.85
CA GLU A 226 -5.19 -57.04 -5.21
C GLU A 226 -6.29 -57.07 -4.14
N TYR A 227 -6.37 -56.06 -3.33
CA TYR A 227 -7.41 -55.92 -2.29
C TYR A 227 -8.75 -55.34 -2.80
N ARG A 228 -8.89 -55.10 -4.10
CA ARG A 228 -10.08 -54.53 -4.73
C ARG A 228 -10.55 -53.23 -4.12
N VAL A 229 -9.62 -52.40 -3.62
CA VAL A 229 -9.89 -51.07 -3.12
C VAL A 229 -10.07 -50.11 -4.29
N TRP A 230 -9.23 -50.23 -5.30
CA TRP A 230 -9.36 -49.52 -6.57
C TRP A 230 -9.58 -50.49 -7.72
N PRO A 231 -10.38 -50.12 -8.76
CA PRO A 231 -10.57 -50.93 -9.95
C PRO A 231 -9.26 -51.13 -10.71
N GLN A 232 -9.08 -52.34 -11.28
CA GLN A 232 -7.84 -52.67 -12.02
C GLN A 232 -7.51 -51.65 -13.13
N PRO A 233 -8.47 -51.21 -14.01
CA PRO A 233 -8.18 -50.24 -15.03
C PRO A 233 -7.63 -48.90 -14.51
N ALA A 234 -8.15 -48.42 -13.35
CA ALA A 234 -7.68 -47.18 -12.72
C ALA A 234 -6.29 -47.33 -12.09
N VAL A 235 -5.92 -48.54 -11.70
CA VAL A 235 -4.55 -48.85 -11.22
C VAL A 235 -3.59 -48.93 -12.40
N ASP A 236 -4.00 -49.53 -13.51
CA ASP A 236 -3.17 -49.66 -14.72
C ASP A 236 -2.85 -48.25 -15.26
N GLU A 237 -3.85 -47.34 -15.33
CA GLU A 237 -3.65 -45.93 -15.67
C GLU A 237 -2.66 -45.24 -14.71
N ALA A 238 -2.81 -45.44 -13.41
CA ALA A 238 -1.92 -44.81 -12.41
C ALA A 238 -0.48 -45.39 -12.45
N LEU A 239 -0.28 -46.64 -12.93
CA LEU A 239 1.05 -47.22 -13.15
C LEU A 239 1.78 -46.60 -14.34
N GLU A 240 1.05 -46.19 -15.37
CA GLU A 240 1.60 -45.50 -16.56
C GLU A 240 1.95 -44.04 -16.26
N GLU A 241 1.35 -43.43 -15.24
CA GLU A 241 1.59 -42.03 -14.86
C GLU A 241 3.06 -41.84 -14.44
N PRO A 242 3.84 -40.96 -15.11
CA PRO A 242 5.24 -40.74 -14.76
C PRO A 242 5.36 -40.04 -13.40
N LEU A 243 6.47 -40.30 -12.70
CA LEU A 243 6.79 -39.62 -11.44
C LEU A 243 7.27 -38.19 -11.74
N LEU A 244 6.34 -37.25 -11.76
CA LEU A 244 6.66 -35.82 -11.95
C LEU A 244 6.72 -35.12 -10.59
N LEU A 245 7.89 -34.60 -10.27
CA LEU A 245 8.10 -33.80 -9.07
C LEU A 245 7.95 -32.32 -9.41
N ALA A 246 7.30 -31.59 -8.56
CA ALA A 246 7.30 -30.15 -8.66
C ALA A 246 8.72 -29.60 -8.48
N PRO A 247 9.08 -28.53 -9.19
CA PRO A 247 10.29 -27.77 -8.88
C PRO A 247 10.29 -27.44 -7.38
N ARG A 248 11.45 -27.54 -6.73
CA ARG A 248 11.57 -27.14 -5.31
C ARG A 248 11.36 -25.64 -5.18
N LEU A 249 10.13 -25.21 -5.21
CA LEU A 249 9.72 -23.85 -4.84
C LEU A 249 9.53 -23.87 -3.32
N GLU A 250 10.54 -23.40 -2.61
CA GLU A 250 10.30 -23.05 -1.21
C GLU A 250 9.26 -21.93 -1.16
N PRO A 251 8.24 -22.04 -0.29
CA PRO A 251 7.30 -20.92 -0.13
C PRO A 251 8.08 -19.69 0.32
N SER A 252 8.19 -18.72 -0.56
CA SER A 252 9.01 -17.52 -0.37
C SER A 252 8.26 -16.21 -0.66
N LEU A 253 6.91 -16.30 -0.74
CA LEU A 253 6.07 -15.16 -1.02
C LEU A 253 5.73 -14.36 0.23
N ALA A 254 5.60 -13.05 0.09
CA ALA A 254 5.20 -12.12 1.15
C ALA A 254 5.92 -12.32 2.50
N PRO A 255 7.26 -12.45 2.53
CA PRO A 255 8.00 -12.84 3.74
C PRO A 255 7.86 -11.84 4.89
N LEU A 256 7.76 -10.53 4.60
CA LEU A 256 7.60 -9.50 5.62
C LEU A 256 6.18 -9.52 6.22
N LEU A 257 5.15 -9.75 5.40
CA LEU A 257 3.81 -10.00 5.91
C LEU A 257 3.78 -11.24 6.81
N ALA A 258 4.39 -12.32 6.37
CA ALA A 258 4.45 -13.55 7.16
C ALA A 258 5.10 -13.31 8.53
N ARG A 259 6.22 -12.60 8.59
CA ARG A 259 6.86 -12.21 9.85
C ARG A 259 5.97 -11.32 10.72
N ARG A 260 5.26 -10.38 10.11
CA ARG A 260 4.31 -9.50 10.79
C ARG A 260 3.18 -10.28 11.48
N LEU A 261 2.68 -11.33 10.83
CA LEU A 261 1.56 -12.15 11.33
C LEU A 261 2.01 -13.27 12.28
N ASN A 262 3.26 -13.69 12.22
CA ASN A 262 3.80 -14.71 13.11
C ASN A 262 4.13 -14.13 14.51
N ARG A 263 3.12 -14.06 15.36
CA ARG A 263 3.22 -13.54 16.73
C ARG A 263 3.10 -14.68 17.75
N PRO A 264 3.57 -14.49 18.99
CA PRO A 264 3.26 -15.42 20.08
C PRO A 264 1.74 -15.63 20.17
N GLY A 265 1.28 -16.89 20.21
CA GLY A 265 -0.15 -17.24 20.24
C GLY A 265 -0.84 -17.28 18.88
N SER A 266 -0.18 -16.97 17.75
CA SER A 266 -0.77 -17.18 16.42
C SER A 266 -1.06 -18.66 16.17
N PRO A 267 -2.16 -18.99 15.47
CA PRO A 267 -2.51 -20.37 15.14
C PRO A 267 -1.45 -21.01 14.22
N PRO A 268 -1.39 -22.34 14.15
CA PRO A 268 -0.46 -23.05 13.25
C PRO A 268 -0.67 -22.73 11.77
N LEU A 269 -1.93 -22.48 11.36
CA LEU A 269 -2.30 -22.02 10.04
C LEU A 269 -2.77 -20.58 10.12
N ILE A 270 -2.03 -19.66 9.50
CA ILE A 270 -2.34 -18.25 9.44
C ILE A 270 -2.89 -17.96 8.03
N ARG A 271 -4.21 -17.83 7.93
CA ARG A 271 -4.87 -17.52 6.65
C ARG A 271 -4.78 -16.03 6.36
N THR A 272 -4.49 -15.68 5.11
CA THR A 272 -4.45 -14.29 4.64
C THR A 272 -5.40 -14.09 3.46
N MET A 273 -5.63 -12.84 3.09
CA MET A 273 -6.41 -12.45 1.91
C MET A 273 -5.52 -12.21 0.68
N ILE A 274 -4.25 -12.59 0.73
CA ILE A 274 -3.29 -12.48 -0.37
C ILE A 274 -3.67 -13.40 -1.53
N ASP A 275 -3.64 -12.85 -2.74
CA ASP A 275 -3.72 -13.62 -3.98
C ASP A 275 -2.32 -14.09 -4.36
N ALA A 276 -2.02 -15.38 -4.22
CA ALA A 276 -0.69 -15.94 -4.45
C ALA A 276 -0.18 -15.69 -5.87
N SER A 277 -1.06 -15.73 -6.86
CA SER A 277 -0.71 -15.51 -8.26
C SER A 277 -0.32 -14.05 -8.54
N LEU A 278 -1.06 -13.11 -7.96
CA LEU A 278 -0.77 -11.68 -8.04
C LEU A 278 0.51 -11.34 -7.26
N GLN A 279 0.64 -11.85 -6.03
CA GLN A 279 1.83 -11.65 -5.20
C GLN A 279 3.10 -12.04 -5.96
N ARG A 280 3.13 -13.23 -6.56
CA ARG A 280 4.28 -13.72 -7.34
C ARG A 280 4.59 -12.81 -8.51
N ARG A 281 3.59 -12.43 -9.30
CA ARG A 281 3.79 -11.51 -10.45
C ARG A 281 4.37 -10.16 -10.03
N LEU A 282 3.92 -9.64 -8.89
CA LEU A 282 4.42 -8.34 -8.41
C LEU A 282 5.81 -8.47 -7.77
N GLU A 283 6.13 -9.59 -7.14
CA GLU A 283 7.51 -9.86 -6.68
C GLU A 283 8.48 -9.96 -7.86
N ASP A 284 8.12 -10.68 -8.92
CA ASP A 284 8.91 -10.76 -10.16
C ASP A 284 9.08 -9.38 -10.81
N LEU A 285 8.00 -8.58 -10.87
CA LEU A 285 8.05 -7.19 -11.35
C LEU A 285 9.02 -6.36 -10.52
N LEU A 286 8.89 -6.41 -9.19
CA LEU A 286 9.70 -5.62 -8.28
C LEU A 286 11.17 -6.04 -8.31
N LEU A 287 11.44 -7.35 -8.41
CA LEU A 287 12.80 -7.86 -8.58
C LEU A 287 13.43 -7.37 -9.89
N GLY A 288 12.66 -7.31 -10.98
CA GLY A 288 13.08 -6.70 -12.24
C GLY A 288 13.41 -5.19 -12.12
N TRP A 289 12.74 -4.50 -11.22
CA TRP A 289 13.01 -3.09 -10.92
C TRP A 289 14.32 -2.86 -10.15
N ARG A 290 14.83 -3.87 -9.43
CA ARG A 290 16.07 -3.79 -8.64
C ARG A 290 17.24 -3.17 -9.41
N ALA A 291 17.38 -3.50 -10.69
CA ALA A 291 18.45 -2.98 -11.54
C ALA A 291 18.31 -1.46 -11.85
N ARG A 292 17.10 -0.91 -11.70
CA ARG A 292 16.81 0.53 -11.94
C ARG A 292 16.92 1.37 -10.67
N LEU A 293 16.94 0.72 -9.50
CA LEU A 293 17.02 1.42 -8.22
C LEU A 293 18.47 1.75 -7.88
N PRO A 294 18.76 2.97 -7.42
CA PRO A 294 20.07 3.33 -6.88
C PRO A 294 20.53 2.38 -5.77
N ASP A 295 21.82 2.41 -5.47
CA ASP A 295 22.38 1.62 -4.37
C ASP A 295 21.74 1.95 -3.03
N HIS A 296 21.57 0.91 -2.18
CA HIS A 296 20.92 1.00 -0.87
C HIS A 296 19.44 1.41 -0.91
N THR A 297 18.83 1.55 -2.08
CA THR A 297 17.43 1.91 -2.24
C THR A 297 16.57 0.65 -2.30
N SER A 298 15.45 0.66 -1.60
CA SER A 298 14.41 -0.38 -1.62
C SER A 298 13.09 0.19 -2.13
N ALA A 299 12.12 -0.69 -2.36
CA ALA A 299 10.77 -0.32 -2.75
C ALA A 299 9.75 -1.23 -2.06
N ALA A 300 8.57 -0.69 -1.82
CA ALA A 300 7.44 -1.44 -1.26
C ALA A 300 6.19 -1.22 -2.11
N ILE A 301 5.35 -2.25 -2.19
CA ILE A 301 4.08 -2.24 -2.91
C ILE A 301 3.01 -2.86 -2.01
N VAL A 302 1.87 -2.21 -1.91
CA VAL A 302 0.66 -2.80 -1.33
C VAL A 302 -0.50 -2.61 -2.29
N VAL A 303 -1.24 -3.68 -2.55
CA VAL A 303 -2.44 -3.70 -3.39
C VAL A 303 -3.63 -4.13 -2.54
N VAL A 304 -4.66 -3.30 -2.54
CA VAL A 304 -5.85 -3.49 -1.71
C VAL A 304 -7.09 -3.48 -2.60
N GLU A 305 -7.96 -4.44 -2.43
CA GLU A 305 -9.27 -4.45 -3.11
C GLU A 305 -10.21 -3.44 -2.46
N THR A 306 -10.78 -2.54 -3.25
CA THR A 306 -11.52 -1.37 -2.76
C THR A 306 -12.80 -1.75 -2.00
N GLU A 307 -13.50 -2.80 -2.43
CA GLU A 307 -14.82 -3.19 -1.91
C GLU A 307 -14.76 -3.63 -0.44
N ASN A 308 -13.85 -4.54 -0.13
CA ASN A 308 -13.74 -5.21 1.17
C ASN A 308 -12.44 -4.87 1.94
N MET A 309 -11.61 -4.00 1.37
CA MET A 309 -10.27 -3.60 1.89
C MET A 309 -9.31 -4.78 2.09
N ALA A 310 -9.50 -5.89 1.37
CA ALA A 310 -8.62 -7.03 1.39
C ALA A 310 -7.26 -6.70 0.77
N VAL A 311 -6.18 -6.96 1.48
CA VAL A 311 -4.83 -6.86 0.93
C VAL A 311 -4.57 -8.05 0.01
N ARG A 312 -4.51 -7.79 -1.30
CA ARG A 312 -4.31 -8.80 -2.34
C ARG A 312 -2.84 -9.05 -2.66
N ALA A 313 -1.97 -8.05 -2.41
CA ALA A 313 -0.52 -8.22 -2.50
C ALA A 313 0.20 -7.32 -1.47
N TYR A 314 1.31 -7.82 -0.92
CA TYR A 314 2.09 -7.19 0.14
C TYR A 314 3.59 -7.41 -0.08
N LEU A 315 4.28 -6.40 -0.56
CA LEU A 315 5.72 -6.41 -0.82
C LEU A 315 6.37 -5.31 0.03
N GLY A 316 6.88 -5.65 1.19
CA GLY A 316 7.45 -4.67 2.14
C GLY A 316 8.86 -4.21 1.79
N SER A 317 9.57 -4.94 0.91
CA SER A 317 10.91 -4.61 0.40
C SER A 317 11.11 -5.24 -0.97
N VAL A 318 12.17 -4.82 -1.69
CA VAL A 318 12.53 -5.42 -3.00
C VAL A 318 12.94 -6.88 -2.88
N ASP A 319 13.77 -7.18 -1.89
CA ASP A 319 14.30 -8.54 -1.64
C ASP A 319 14.67 -8.64 -0.15
N ILE A 320 14.01 -9.54 0.56
CA ILE A 320 14.23 -9.76 2.00
C ILE A 320 15.65 -10.17 2.32
N ASN A 321 16.35 -10.80 1.39
CA ASN A 321 17.70 -11.33 1.56
C ASN A 321 18.78 -10.30 1.20
N ASP A 322 18.42 -9.15 0.62
CA ASP A 322 19.36 -8.10 0.29
C ASP A 322 19.67 -7.20 1.49
N ALA A 323 20.70 -7.57 2.26
CA ALA A 323 21.13 -6.82 3.42
C ALA A 323 21.62 -5.39 3.05
N ARG A 324 22.15 -5.18 1.84
CA ARG A 324 22.61 -3.86 1.37
C ARG A 324 21.46 -2.89 1.17
N ARG A 325 20.26 -3.41 0.88
CA ARG A 325 19.02 -2.63 0.68
C ARG A 325 18.10 -2.71 1.90
N PHE A 326 18.62 -3.17 3.05
CA PHE A 326 17.84 -3.34 4.29
C PHE A 326 16.56 -4.15 4.06
N GLY A 327 16.66 -5.26 3.30
CA GLY A 327 15.51 -6.06 2.85
C GLY A 327 14.62 -6.59 3.98
N HIS A 328 15.12 -6.66 5.21
CA HIS A 328 14.39 -7.07 6.40
C HIS A 328 13.46 -5.99 6.97
N VAL A 329 13.55 -4.72 6.48
CA VAL A 329 12.71 -3.60 6.93
C VAL A 329 11.42 -3.57 6.11
N ASP A 330 10.29 -3.62 6.81
CA ASP A 330 8.96 -3.54 6.20
C ASP A 330 8.56 -2.07 5.97
N MET A 331 8.69 -1.62 4.73
CA MET A 331 8.42 -0.23 4.36
C MET A 331 6.93 0.10 4.23
N ILE A 332 6.04 -0.89 4.28
CA ILE A 332 4.58 -0.65 4.35
C ILE A 332 4.18 -0.13 5.73
N THR A 333 4.86 -0.63 6.78
CA THR A 333 4.58 -0.26 8.16
C THR A 333 5.54 0.78 8.74
N ALA A 334 6.64 1.05 8.04
CA ALA A 334 7.63 2.04 8.48
C ALA A 334 7.05 3.46 8.46
N MET A 335 7.36 4.24 9.49
CA MET A 335 6.98 5.64 9.59
C MET A 335 7.84 6.48 8.65
N ARG A 336 7.22 7.13 7.64
CA ARG A 336 7.90 7.95 6.63
C ARG A 336 7.16 9.26 6.37
N SER A 337 7.86 10.24 5.78
CA SER A 337 7.22 11.49 5.39
C SER A 337 6.26 11.24 4.22
N PRO A 338 4.98 11.60 4.35
CA PRO A 338 3.99 11.44 3.27
C PRO A 338 4.19 12.43 2.12
N GLY A 339 4.95 13.50 2.33
CA GLY A 339 5.10 14.57 1.35
C GLY A 339 3.73 15.09 0.86
N SER A 340 3.63 15.33 -0.43
CA SER A 340 2.41 15.86 -1.08
C SER A 340 1.25 14.86 -1.18
N THR A 341 1.36 13.63 -0.69
CA THR A 341 0.22 12.68 -0.69
C THR A 341 -0.90 13.10 0.25
N LEU A 342 -0.67 14.05 1.15
CA LEU A 342 -1.70 14.61 2.02
C LEU A 342 -2.61 15.63 1.33
N LYS A 343 -2.18 16.23 0.21
CA LYS A 343 -2.92 17.32 -0.46
C LYS A 343 -4.34 16.95 -0.87
N PRO A 344 -4.65 15.78 -1.44
CA PRO A 344 -6.02 15.42 -1.80
C PRO A 344 -7.00 15.47 -0.62
N PHE A 345 -6.57 15.09 0.57
CA PHE A 345 -7.38 15.16 1.78
C PHE A 345 -7.68 16.61 2.16
N LEU A 346 -6.67 17.47 2.17
CA LEU A 346 -6.84 18.89 2.47
C LEU A 346 -7.80 19.56 1.50
N TYR A 347 -7.64 19.34 0.20
CA TYR A 347 -8.51 19.93 -0.82
C TYR A 347 -9.95 19.43 -0.69
N GLY A 348 -10.16 18.13 -0.43
CA GLY A 348 -11.48 17.56 -0.17
C GLY A 348 -12.14 18.13 1.09
N MET A 349 -11.41 18.18 2.19
CA MET A 349 -11.89 18.76 3.45
C MET A 349 -12.17 20.26 3.33
N ALA A 350 -11.39 20.99 2.55
CA ALA A 350 -11.64 22.40 2.29
C ALA A 350 -12.88 22.64 1.41
N MET A 351 -13.15 21.72 0.46
CA MET A 351 -14.42 21.74 -0.29
C MET A 351 -15.61 21.46 0.63
N ASP A 352 -15.52 20.46 1.52
CA ASP A 352 -16.56 20.13 2.51
C ASP A 352 -16.80 21.26 3.51
N ALA A 353 -15.76 22.03 3.82
CA ALA A 353 -15.87 23.22 4.67
C ALA A 353 -16.42 24.46 3.93
N GLY A 354 -16.71 24.34 2.64
CA GLY A 354 -17.21 25.48 1.83
C GLY A 354 -16.16 26.57 1.60
N LEU A 355 -14.86 26.24 1.70
CA LEU A 355 -13.78 27.21 1.49
C LEU A 355 -13.43 27.38 0.01
N ILE A 356 -13.54 26.33 -0.77
CA ILE A 356 -13.19 26.30 -2.20
C ILE A 356 -14.15 25.43 -3.01
N HIS A 357 -14.22 25.69 -4.29
CA HIS A 357 -14.70 24.80 -5.35
C HIS A 357 -13.53 24.42 -6.29
N SER A 358 -13.74 23.57 -7.27
CA SER A 358 -12.67 23.07 -8.14
C SER A 358 -11.88 24.14 -8.88
N GLU A 359 -12.52 25.28 -9.22
CA GLU A 359 -11.91 26.39 -9.94
C GLU A 359 -11.67 27.64 -9.07
N SER A 360 -11.66 27.52 -7.75
CA SER A 360 -11.28 28.64 -6.87
C SER A 360 -9.86 29.08 -7.16
N LEU A 361 -9.65 30.41 -7.17
CA LEU A 361 -8.31 30.98 -7.33
C LEU A 361 -7.45 30.68 -6.09
N LEU A 362 -6.29 30.09 -6.33
CA LEU A 362 -5.20 29.98 -5.37
C LEU A 362 -3.97 30.70 -5.92
N GLN A 363 -3.05 31.10 -5.04
CA GLN A 363 -1.89 31.90 -5.39
C GLN A 363 -0.62 31.04 -5.32
N ASP A 364 0.03 30.84 -6.45
CA ASP A 364 1.35 30.21 -6.51
C ASP A 364 2.43 31.28 -6.70
N VAL A 365 2.64 32.06 -5.64
CA VAL A 365 3.59 33.17 -5.60
C VAL A 365 4.51 33.04 -4.40
N PRO A 366 5.72 33.61 -4.43
CA PRO A 366 6.60 33.72 -3.26
C PRO A 366 5.86 34.39 -2.11
N ARG A 367 5.82 33.70 -0.96
CA ARG A 367 5.15 34.20 0.23
C ARG A 367 5.82 33.68 1.50
N ARG A 368 5.85 34.52 2.51
CA ARG A 368 6.33 34.22 3.86
C ARG A 368 5.15 34.03 4.81
N TYR A 369 5.24 33.04 5.68
CA TYR A 369 4.27 32.72 6.73
C TYR A 369 5.00 32.76 8.10
N GLY A 370 5.11 33.95 8.70
CA GLY A 370 5.97 34.17 9.85
C GLY A 370 7.45 33.85 9.49
N ASP A 371 8.07 32.90 10.17
CA ASP A 371 9.42 32.45 9.85
C ASP A 371 9.48 31.32 8.80
N TYR A 372 8.32 30.79 8.39
CA TYR A 372 8.25 29.71 7.43
C TYR A 372 8.21 30.25 5.99
N ARG A 373 9.14 29.74 5.15
CA ARG A 373 9.31 30.14 3.75
C ARG A 373 9.18 28.91 2.85
N PRO A 374 7.95 28.51 2.49
CA PRO A 374 7.76 27.38 1.58
C PRO A 374 8.21 27.76 0.17
N GLY A 375 8.78 26.78 -0.56
CA GLY A 375 9.10 26.90 -1.97
C GLY A 375 8.45 25.76 -2.76
N ASN A 376 8.32 25.92 -4.08
CA ASN A 376 7.93 24.84 -4.96
C ASN A 376 9.09 23.86 -5.19
N PHE A 377 8.76 22.65 -5.61
CA PHE A 377 9.75 21.63 -5.99
C PHE A 377 10.57 22.07 -7.23
N SER A 378 9.87 22.62 -8.25
CA SER A 378 10.48 23.38 -9.34
C SER A 378 10.77 24.79 -8.84
N MET A 379 11.95 25.34 -9.13
CA MET A 379 12.39 26.67 -8.66
C MET A 379 11.52 27.85 -9.19
N GLY A 380 10.35 27.60 -9.78
CA GLY A 380 9.47 28.58 -10.37
C GLY A 380 8.12 28.71 -9.64
N PHE A 381 7.38 29.74 -10.03
CA PHE A 381 6.03 30.03 -9.55
C PHE A 381 5.10 30.21 -10.75
N SER A 382 3.84 29.81 -10.61
CA SER A 382 2.84 29.84 -11.70
C SER A 382 1.88 31.02 -11.60
N GLY A 383 1.96 31.82 -10.53
CA GLY A 383 1.04 32.94 -10.31
C GLY A 383 -0.38 32.49 -9.96
N PRO A 384 -1.40 32.97 -10.70
CA PRO A 384 -2.78 32.59 -10.47
C PRO A 384 -3.10 31.20 -10.99
N VAL A 385 -3.54 30.30 -10.12
CA VAL A 385 -3.89 28.91 -10.44
C VAL A 385 -5.27 28.55 -9.90
N SER A 386 -5.98 27.62 -10.56
CA SER A 386 -7.19 27.04 -9.97
C SER A 386 -6.86 25.94 -8.97
N ALA A 387 -7.78 25.65 -8.05
CA ALA A 387 -7.63 24.58 -7.09
C ALA A 387 -7.36 23.23 -7.77
N SER A 388 -8.07 22.90 -8.86
CA SER A 388 -7.84 21.70 -9.66
C SER A 388 -6.42 21.65 -10.23
N ALA A 389 -5.98 22.72 -10.89
CA ALA A 389 -4.65 22.79 -11.49
C ALA A 389 -3.56 22.68 -10.42
N ALA A 390 -3.71 23.39 -9.29
CA ALA A 390 -2.76 23.33 -8.18
C ALA A 390 -2.63 21.93 -7.57
N LEU A 391 -3.74 21.19 -7.45
CA LEU A 391 -3.73 19.81 -6.94
C LEU A 391 -3.06 18.84 -7.92
N VAL A 392 -3.40 18.94 -9.21
CA VAL A 392 -2.84 18.09 -10.28
C VAL A 392 -1.33 18.29 -10.40
N THR A 393 -0.87 19.56 -10.49
CA THR A 393 0.55 19.90 -10.59
C THR A 393 1.28 19.83 -9.24
N SER A 394 0.55 19.56 -8.16
CA SER A 394 1.12 19.37 -6.82
C SER A 394 1.85 20.60 -6.26
N LEU A 395 1.42 21.82 -6.61
CA LEU A 395 2.03 23.05 -6.14
C LEU A 395 2.02 23.15 -4.61
N ASN A 396 3.07 23.75 -4.05
CA ASN A 396 3.26 23.82 -2.60
C ASN A 396 2.56 25.04 -1.99
N LEU A 397 2.79 26.22 -2.57
CA LEU A 397 2.26 27.49 -2.03
C LEU A 397 0.71 27.49 -1.95
N PRO A 398 -0.02 27.06 -3.00
CA PRO A 398 -1.47 26.94 -2.94
C PRO A 398 -1.96 25.98 -1.83
N ALA A 399 -1.25 24.87 -1.61
CA ALA A 399 -1.60 23.93 -0.54
C ALA A 399 -1.33 24.51 0.86
N VAL A 400 -0.25 25.28 1.02
CA VAL A 400 0.05 25.98 2.30
C VAL A 400 -1.01 27.08 2.56
N GLN A 401 -1.37 27.87 1.55
CA GLN A 401 -2.45 28.86 1.64
C GLN A 401 -3.78 28.20 2.08
N LEU A 402 -4.10 27.06 1.49
CA LEU A 402 -5.31 26.34 1.82
C LEU A 402 -5.28 25.76 3.24
N LEU A 403 -4.12 25.23 3.67
CA LEU A 403 -3.95 24.74 5.05
C LEU A 403 -4.00 25.88 6.07
N GLU A 404 -3.49 27.07 5.75
CA GLU A 404 -3.62 28.26 6.59
C GLU A 404 -5.10 28.59 6.82
N ALA A 405 -5.90 28.63 5.74
CA ALA A 405 -7.33 28.90 5.81
C ALA A 405 -8.15 27.80 6.52
N TYR A 406 -7.77 26.53 6.34
CA TYR A 406 -8.46 25.39 6.96
C TYR A 406 -8.09 25.23 8.44
N GLY A 407 -6.83 25.50 8.77
CA GLY A 407 -6.25 25.35 10.09
C GLY A 407 -5.46 24.05 10.27
N PRO A 408 -4.13 24.12 10.55
CA PRO A 408 -3.27 22.92 10.67
C PRO A 408 -3.70 21.96 11.77
N LYS A 409 -4.14 22.48 12.94
CA LYS A 409 -4.62 21.67 14.06
C LYS A 409 -5.89 20.91 13.71
N ARG A 410 -6.84 21.59 13.02
CA ARG A 410 -8.07 20.98 12.52
C ARG A 410 -7.77 19.89 11.52
N PHE A 411 -6.90 20.16 10.54
CA PHE A 411 -6.51 19.18 9.53
C PHE A 411 -5.90 17.91 10.17
N ALA A 412 -4.97 18.06 11.12
CA ALA A 412 -4.37 16.93 11.82
C ALA A 412 -5.40 16.10 12.61
N ALA A 413 -6.39 16.76 13.23
CA ALA A 413 -7.48 16.11 13.94
C ALA A 413 -8.40 15.33 12.98
N ASP A 414 -8.79 15.94 11.86
CA ASP A 414 -9.67 15.32 10.86
C ASP A 414 -8.98 14.14 10.16
N MET A 415 -7.69 14.22 9.87
CA MET A 415 -6.89 13.09 9.38
C MET A 415 -6.89 11.93 10.37
N ARG A 416 -6.70 12.19 11.66
CA ARG A 416 -6.75 11.16 12.70
C ARG A 416 -8.15 10.54 12.82
N ASN A 417 -9.19 11.35 12.81
CA ASN A 417 -10.59 10.89 12.82
C ASN A 417 -10.91 10.04 11.61
N GLY A 418 -10.38 10.41 10.45
CA GLY A 418 -10.45 9.64 9.21
C GLY A 418 -9.55 8.41 9.17
N GLY A 419 -8.84 8.06 10.25
CA GLY A 419 -8.03 6.84 10.33
C GLY A 419 -6.60 6.96 9.79
N VAL A 420 -6.13 8.16 9.50
CA VAL A 420 -4.75 8.45 9.07
C VAL A 420 -4.04 9.29 10.14
N PRO A 421 -3.50 8.66 11.17
CA PRO A 421 -2.79 9.38 12.21
C PRO A 421 -1.47 9.96 11.66
N LEU A 422 -1.24 11.25 11.91
CA LEU A 422 0.00 11.92 11.56
C LEU A 422 0.91 12.00 12.78
N SER A 423 2.10 11.43 12.69
CA SER A 423 3.09 11.45 13.76
C SER A 423 3.96 12.69 13.65
N LEU A 424 3.93 13.52 14.68
CA LEU A 424 4.78 14.71 14.79
C LEU A 424 6.00 14.42 15.67
N PRO A 425 7.11 15.17 15.52
CA PRO A 425 8.20 15.15 16.49
C PRO A 425 7.69 15.44 17.92
N ALA A 426 8.40 14.94 18.92
CA ALA A 426 8.04 15.16 20.31
C ALA A 426 7.90 16.67 20.59
N LEU A 427 6.82 17.07 21.27
CA LEU A 427 6.46 18.46 21.61
C LEU A 427 6.14 19.38 20.42
N ALA A 428 6.12 18.89 19.18
CA ALA A 428 5.77 19.71 18.02
C ALA A 428 4.23 19.78 17.87
N GLU A 429 3.75 21.00 17.62
CA GLU A 429 2.36 21.23 17.24
C GLU A 429 2.16 21.19 15.71
N PRO A 430 0.95 20.80 15.24
CA PRO A 430 0.60 20.89 13.83
C PRO A 430 0.77 22.32 13.31
N ASN A 431 1.54 22.47 12.25
CA ASN A 431 1.84 23.75 11.58
C ASN A 431 1.75 23.62 10.07
N LEU A 432 2.04 24.68 9.32
CA LEU A 432 1.89 24.75 7.87
C LEU A 432 2.81 23.79 7.11
N ALA A 433 3.95 23.36 7.69
CA ALA A 433 4.83 22.38 7.07
C ALA A 433 4.19 20.98 6.95
N LEU A 434 3.10 20.73 7.69
CA LEU A 434 2.40 19.45 7.71
C LEU A 434 2.00 18.99 6.31
N ILE A 435 1.47 19.90 5.48
CA ILE A 435 0.97 19.57 4.13
C ILE A 435 2.10 19.27 3.12
N LEU A 436 3.33 19.60 3.46
CA LEU A 436 4.52 19.30 2.68
C LEU A 436 5.33 18.12 3.23
N GLY A 437 4.75 17.38 4.20
CA GLY A 437 5.39 16.21 4.78
C GLY A 437 6.13 16.46 6.10
N GLY A 438 5.78 17.52 6.83
CA GLY A 438 6.31 17.81 8.17
C GLY A 438 5.82 16.88 9.28
N ALA A 439 5.20 15.76 8.92
CA ALA A 439 4.77 14.69 9.84
C ALA A 439 5.12 13.32 9.24
N GLY A 440 5.14 12.28 10.07
CA GLY A 440 5.28 10.89 9.65
C GLY A 440 3.92 10.23 9.43
N SER A 441 3.86 9.31 8.47
CA SER A 441 2.73 8.39 8.24
C SER A 441 3.24 7.06 7.69
N ARG A 442 2.45 6.00 7.82
CA ARG A 442 2.77 4.70 7.21
C ARG A 442 2.13 4.61 5.82
N LEU A 443 2.74 3.84 4.93
CA LEU A 443 2.15 3.62 3.61
C LEU A 443 0.76 2.98 3.73
N GLU A 444 0.58 2.02 4.63
CA GLU A 444 -0.72 1.38 4.88
C GLU A 444 -1.80 2.37 5.36
N ASP A 445 -1.43 3.32 6.24
CA ASP A 445 -2.37 4.34 6.73
C ASP A 445 -2.79 5.30 5.60
N LEU A 446 -1.84 5.69 4.75
CA LEU A 446 -2.12 6.52 3.58
C LEU A 446 -3.07 5.80 2.61
N VAL A 447 -2.79 4.54 2.26
CA VAL A 447 -3.66 3.74 1.38
C VAL A 447 -5.05 3.55 1.99
N SER A 448 -5.13 3.34 3.31
CA SER A 448 -6.38 3.33 4.08
C SER A 448 -7.16 4.63 3.90
N GLY A 449 -6.51 5.78 4.05
CA GLY A 449 -7.13 7.09 3.83
C GLY A 449 -7.61 7.29 2.40
N TYR A 450 -6.80 6.93 1.40
CA TYR A 450 -7.15 7.06 -0.02
C TYR A 450 -8.35 6.20 -0.43
N SER A 451 -8.70 5.17 0.36
CA SER A 451 -9.92 4.40 0.14
C SER A 451 -11.18 5.28 0.16
N ALA A 452 -11.14 6.40 0.90
CA ALA A 452 -12.24 7.37 0.94
C ALA A 452 -12.61 7.91 -0.45
N LEU A 453 -11.63 8.06 -1.36
CA LEU A 453 -11.89 8.55 -2.72
C LEU A 453 -12.65 7.54 -3.60
N ALA A 454 -12.62 6.25 -3.26
CA ALA A 454 -13.32 5.20 -3.98
C ALA A 454 -14.56 4.70 -3.24
N ARG A 455 -14.72 5.02 -1.96
CA ARG A 455 -15.76 4.51 -1.06
C ARG A 455 -16.66 5.62 -0.52
N GLU A 456 -17.06 6.54 -1.39
CA GLU A 456 -17.99 7.64 -1.09
C GLU A 456 -17.59 8.47 0.14
N GLY A 457 -16.31 8.75 0.29
CA GLY A 457 -15.77 9.53 1.39
C GLY A 457 -15.52 8.75 2.69
N ARG A 458 -15.69 7.42 2.68
CA ARG A 458 -15.38 6.55 3.83
C ARG A 458 -14.03 5.89 3.66
N SER A 459 -13.10 6.21 4.53
CA SER A 459 -11.84 5.47 4.69
C SER A 459 -12.09 4.17 5.47
N ALA A 460 -11.25 3.17 5.26
CA ALA A 460 -11.32 1.92 6.02
C ALA A 460 -9.94 1.31 6.21
N ASN A 461 -9.76 0.54 7.31
CA ASN A 461 -8.51 -0.17 7.59
C ASN A 461 -8.25 -1.26 6.57
N LEU A 462 -6.98 -1.54 6.31
CA LEU A 462 -6.57 -2.71 5.53
C LEU A 462 -6.91 -4.00 6.28
N ARG A 463 -7.40 -5.01 5.57
CA ARG A 463 -7.66 -6.35 6.08
C ARG A 463 -6.61 -7.31 5.51
N LEU A 464 -5.83 -7.91 6.40
CA LEU A 464 -4.78 -8.88 6.07
C LEU A 464 -5.29 -10.32 6.16
N GLN A 465 -6.20 -10.56 7.10
CA GLN A 465 -6.79 -11.87 7.40
C GLN A 465 -8.30 -11.84 7.19
N PRO A 466 -8.94 -12.99 6.88
CA PRO A 466 -10.39 -13.06 6.68
C PRO A 466 -11.20 -12.58 7.88
N ASP A 467 -10.69 -12.83 9.09
CA ASP A 467 -11.36 -12.49 10.36
C ASP A 467 -11.11 -11.03 10.79
N ASP A 468 -10.29 -10.27 10.07
CA ASP A 468 -10.08 -8.86 10.38
C ASP A 468 -11.39 -8.08 10.16
N GLU A 469 -11.80 -7.32 11.17
CA GLU A 469 -13.00 -6.49 11.11
C GLU A 469 -12.79 -5.30 10.16
N LEU A 470 -13.76 -5.03 9.29
CA LEU A 470 -13.78 -3.83 8.45
C LEU A 470 -14.29 -2.65 9.28
N ARG A 471 -13.42 -1.68 9.56
CA ARG A 471 -13.72 -0.47 10.32
C ARG A 471 -13.72 0.72 9.41
N GLU A 472 -14.90 1.26 9.15
CA GLU A 472 -15.08 2.44 8.31
C GLU A 472 -15.15 3.73 9.13
N ARG A 473 -14.64 4.83 8.54
CA ARG A 473 -14.68 6.17 9.12
C ARG A 473 -15.02 7.19 8.05
N ARG A 474 -15.88 8.15 8.37
CA ARG A 474 -16.16 9.26 7.46
C ARG A 474 -14.96 10.21 7.45
N MET A 475 -14.35 10.41 6.28
CA MET A 475 -13.23 11.33 6.09
C MET A 475 -13.62 12.53 5.24
N LEU A 476 -14.43 12.31 4.20
CA LEU A 476 -14.95 13.33 3.27
C LEU A 476 -16.44 13.09 3.04
N SER A 477 -17.13 14.09 2.51
CA SER A 477 -18.44 13.89 1.92
C SER A 477 -18.33 13.03 0.64
N PRO A 478 -19.40 12.35 0.21
CA PRO A 478 -19.41 11.65 -1.08
C PRO A 478 -19.06 12.57 -2.24
N GLY A 479 -19.57 13.79 -2.22
CA GLY A 479 -19.34 14.79 -3.27
C GLY A 479 -17.88 15.23 -3.33
N ALA A 480 -17.26 15.59 -2.19
CA ALA A 480 -15.85 15.99 -2.16
C ALA A 480 -14.94 14.84 -2.61
N ALA A 481 -15.19 13.63 -2.15
CA ALA A 481 -14.43 12.44 -2.55
C ALA A 481 -14.50 12.21 -4.07
N TRP A 482 -15.71 12.35 -4.66
CA TRP A 482 -15.91 12.21 -6.10
C TRP A 482 -15.18 13.30 -6.89
N VAL A 483 -15.30 14.59 -6.48
CA VAL A 483 -14.64 15.71 -7.14
C VAL A 483 -13.13 15.57 -7.10
N ILE A 484 -12.55 15.26 -5.94
CA ILE A 484 -11.09 15.05 -5.80
C ILE A 484 -10.61 13.87 -6.66
N ARG A 485 -11.33 12.76 -6.65
CA ARG A 485 -11.03 11.61 -7.52
C ARG A 485 -11.07 12.00 -8.99
N ARG A 486 -12.10 12.76 -9.41
CA ARG A 486 -12.26 13.24 -10.79
C ARG A 486 -11.11 14.15 -11.22
N ILE A 487 -10.69 15.09 -10.37
CA ILE A 487 -9.54 15.95 -10.62
C ILE A 487 -8.26 15.12 -10.81
N LEU A 488 -7.99 14.18 -9.89
CA LEU A 488 -6.78 13.37 -9.93
C LEU A 488 -6.78 12.35 -11.09
N SER A 489 -7.94 11.91 -11.57
CA SER A 489 -8.02 11.01 -12.72
C SER A 489 -7.76 11.71 -14.06
N GLY A 490 -7.79 13.06 -14.07
CA GLY A 490 -7.46 13.86 -15.25
C GLY A 490 -5.95 14.06 -15.48
N GLN A 491 -5.09 13.47 -14.64
CA GLN A 491 -3.63 13.58 -14.81
C GLN A 491 -3.15 12.72 -15.99
N ALA A 492 -2.34 13.33 -16.88
CA ALA A 492 -1.67 12.58 -17.93
C ALA A 492 -0.64 11.60 -17.35
N ARG A 493 -0.58 10.40 -17.91
CA ARG A 493 0.44 9.41 -17.54
C ARG A 493 1.78 9.81 -18.14
N PRO A 494 2.87 9.85 -17.36
CA PRO A 494 4.20 10.25 -17.87
C PRO A 494 4.83 9.25 -18.84
N ASP A 495 4.31 8.01 -18.88
CA ASP A 495 4.82 6.91 -19.70
C ASP A 495 4.07 6.71 -21.04
N ARG A 496 3.10 7.57 -21.37
CA ARG A 496 2.26 7.47 -22.58
C ARG A 496 2.08 8.81 -23.28
N ASP A 497 1.80 8.73 -24.57
CA ASP A 497 1.38 9.88 -25.37
C ASP A 497 0.02 10.39 -24.82
N PRO A 498 -0.10 11.68 -24.47
CA PRO A 498 -1.35 12.27 -24.02
C PRO A 498 -2.52 12.09 -24.99
N HIS A 499 -2.25 11.95 -26.30
CA HIS A 499 -3.28 11.73 -27.33
C HIS A 499 -3.75 10.27 -27.43
N ALA A 500 -2.96 9.31 -26.93
CA ALA A 500 -3.35 7.90 -26.92
C ALA A 500 -4.35 7.54 -25.82
N ASP A 501 -4.50 8.38 -24.80
CA ASP A 501 -5.36 8.13 -23.62
C ASP A 501 -6.84 8.49 -23.84
N LEU A 502 -7.23 8.98 -25.03
CA LEU A 502 -8.61 9.34 -25.33
C LEU A 502 -9.57 8.15 -25.50
N VAL A 503 -9.08 6.92 -25.48
CA VAL A 503 -9.88 5.71 -25.64
C VAL A 503 -10.14 5.03 -24.28
N LEU A 504 -11.35 5.28 -23.72
CA LEU A 504 -12.20 4.39 -22.88
C LEU A 504 -11.51 3.40 -21.90
N ARG A 505 -10.45 3.79 -21.17
CA ARG A 505 -9.95 2.99 -20.06
C ARG A 505 -10.38 3.59 -18.72
N PRO A 506 -10.64 2.75 -17.68
CA PRO A 506 -10.91 3.26 -16.33
C PRO A 506 -9.76 4.16 -15.89
N GLN A 507 -10.06 5.45 -15.71
CA GLN A 507 -9.05 6.44 -15.33
C GLN A 507 -8.58 6.17 -13.90
N LEU A 508 -7.28 5.96 -13.72
CA LEU A 508 -6.65 5.87 -12.42
C LEU A 508 -6.50 7.28 -11.84
N ALA A 509 -7.13 7.54 -10.71
CA ALA A 509 -6.82 8.72 -9.93
C ALA A 509 -5.54 8.44 -9.12
N TRP A 510 -4.55 9.35 -9.17
CA TRP A 510 -3.29 9.08 -8.49
C TRP A 510 -2.62 10.35 -7.96
N LYS A 511 -1.78 10.19 -6.94
CA LYS A 511 -1.02 11.30 -6.36
C LYS A 511 0.36 10.83 -5.94
N THR A 512 1.36 11.66 -6.27
CA THR A 512 2.74 11.46 -5.81
C THR A 512 3.03 12.27 -4.55
N GLY A 513 3.98 11.76 -3.77
CA GLY A 513 4.61 12.44 -2.66
C GLY A 513 6.13 12.37 -2.78
N THR A 514 6.80 13.43 -2.37
CA THR A 514 8.25 13.48 -2.24
C THR A 514 8.55 14.14 -0.91
N SER A 515 9.34 13.49 -0.07
CA SER A 515 9.75 14.09 1.19
C SER A 515 10.84 15.14 0.99
N TYR A 516 10.94 16.07 1.92
CA TYR A 516 12.01 17.05 1.93
C TYR A 516 13.40 16.36 1.95
N GLY A 517 14.29 16.80 1.08
CA GLY A 517 15.62 16.22 0.92
C GLY A 517 15.67 14.89 0.18
N PHE A 518 14.64 14.53 -0.62
CA PHE A 518 14.62 13.33 -1.49
C PHE A 518 14.83 12.00 -0.74
N ARG A 519 14.26 11.86 0.45
CA ARG A 519 14.38 10.64 1.26
C ARG A 519 13.36 9.57 0.89
N ASP A 520 12.12 10.01 0.58
CA ASP A 520 10.99 9.16 0.28
C ASP A 520 10.31 9.61 -1.01
N ALA A 521 10.06 8.69 -1.90
CA ALA A 521 9.25 8.84 -3.09
C ALA A 521 8.02 7.95 -2.96
N LEU A 522 6.83 8.54 -3.05
CA LEU A 522 5.55 7.89 -2.86
C LEU A 522 4.68 8.04 -4.10
N ALA A 523 3.86 7.04 -4.39
CA ALA A 523 2.76 7.13 -5.34
C ALA A 523 1.59 6.30 -4.82
N ILE A 524 0.39 6.90 -4.79
CA ILE A 524 -0.82 6.20 -4.40
C ILE A 524 -1.83 6.33 -5.53
N GLY A 525 -2.32 5.19 -6.03
CA GLY A 525 -3.30 5.07 -7.08
C GLY A 525 -4.65 4.58 -6.54
N VAL A 526 -5.72 5.15 -7.03
CA VAL A 526 -7.10 4.80 -6.74
C VAL A 526 -7.78 4.41 -8.04
N GLY A 527 -7.82 3.11 -8.28
CA GLY A 527 -8.56 2.52 -9.38
C GLY A 527 -10.02 2.22 -9.03
N PRO A 528 -10.79 1.68 -9.97
CA PRO A 528 -12.17 1.29 -9.71
C PRO A 528 -12.29 0.14 -8.71
N ARG A 529 -11.36 -0.82 -8.75
CA ARG A 529 -11.34 -2.03 -7.92
C ARG A 529 -10.19 -2.10 -6.95
N TYR A 530 -9.07 -1.43 -7.24
CA TYR A 530 -7.85 -1.58 -6.45
C TYR A 530 -7.28 -0.23 -6.05
N LEU A 531 -6.79 -0.18 -4.82
CA LEU A 531 -5.90 0.84 -4.31
C LEU A 531 -4.47 0.30 -4.43
N ILE A 532 -3.56 1.15 -4.85
CA ILE A 532 -2.15 0.80 -5.03
C ILE A 532 -1.31 1.79 -4.25
N GLY A 533 -0.55 1.32 -3.29
CA GLY A 533 0.45 2.12 -2.59
C GLY A 533 1.86 1.69 -2.99
N VAL A 534 2.69 2.65 -3.37
CA VAL A 534 4.11 2.43 -3.70
C VAL A 534 4.98 3.40 -2.93
N TRP A 535 6.04 2.89 -2.34
CA TRP A 535 7.12 3.65 -1.73
C TRP A 535 8.46 3.23 -2.34
N ILE A 536 9.34 4.20 -2.59
CA ILE A 536 10.73 3.98 -3.01
C ILE A 536 11.64 4.93 -2.23
N GLY A 537 12.75 4.42 -1.67
CA GLY A 537 13.69 5.21 -0.91
C GLY A 537 14.75 4.35 -0.22
N ARG A 538 15.52 4.95 0.65
CA ARG A 538 16.44 4.22 1.52
C ARG A 538 15.77 3.94 2.86
N PRO A 539 15.71 2.67 3.29
CA PRO A 539 15.08 2.31 4.56
C PRO A 539 15.74 2.95 5.80
N ASP A 540 16.98 3.35 5.72
CA ASP A 540 17.68 4.10 6.76
C ASP A 540 17.33 5.60 6.80
N GLY A 541 16.55 6.10 5.82
CA GLY A 541 16.12 7.49 5.72
C GLY A 541 17.17 8.45 5.18
N THR A 542 18.29 7.96 4.64
CA THR A 542 19.29 8.82 3.99
C THR A 542 18.77 9.34 2.64
N PRO A 543 19.15 10.57 2.21
CA PRO A 543 18.71 11.15 0.94
C PRO A 543 19.18 10.37 -0.30
N VAL A 544 18.34 10.43 -1.34
CA VAL A 544 18.68 9.95 -2.68
C VAL A 544 18.47 11.10 -3.67
N PRO A 545 19.46 11.94 -3.91
CA PRO A 545 19.33 13.11 -4.79
C PRO A 545 18.79 12.73 -6.18
N GLY A 546 17.85 13.50 -6.69
CA GLY A 546 17.20 13.24 -7.98
C GLY A 546 16.08 12.20 -7.95
N GLN A 547 15.82 11.54 -6.82
CA GLN A 547 14.70 10.59 -6.65
C GLN A 547 13.47 11.30 -6.10
N PHE A 548 12.39 11.32 -6.86
CA PHE A 548 11.11 11.92 -6.44
C PHE A 548 9.93 11.10 -6.95
N GLY A 549 8.76 11.33 -6.35
CA GLY A 549 7.57 10.49 -6.56
C GLY A 549 7.19 10.30 -8.03
N LEU A 550 7.24 11.37 -8.85
CA LEU A 550 6.85 11.30 -10.25
C LEU A 550 7.85 10.51 -11.11
N ALA A 551 9.16 10.62 -10.82
CA ALA A 551 10.20 9.96 -11.62
C ALA A 551 10.43 8.49 -11.23
N SER A 552 10.15 8.11 -9.98
CA SER A 552 10.47 6.77 -9.48
C SER A 552 9.24 5.97 -9.05
N ALA A 553 8.43 6.47 -8.09
CA ALA A 553 7.32 5.70 -7.54
C ALA A 553 6.11 5.62 -8.50
N ALA A 554 5.80 6.69 -9.24
CA ALA A 554 4.67 6.70 -10.17
C ALA A 554 4.83 5.69 -11.31
N PRO A 555 5.98 5.55 -12.01
CA PRO A 555 6.14 4.55 -13.05
C PRO A 555 5.95 3.12 -12.54
N LEU A 556 6.45 2.79 -11.33
CA LEU A 556 6.23 1.47 -10.74
C LEU A 556 4.75 1.25 -10.41
N MET A 557 4.08 2.23 -9.81
CA MET A 557 2.65 2.18 -9.51
C MET A 557 1.80 1.98 -10.78
N LEU A 558 2.13 2.67 -11.86
CA LEU A 558 1.44 2.54 -13.14
C LEU A 558 1.62 1.16 -13.77
N GLN A 559 2.81 0.55 -13.66
CA GLN A 559 3.03 -0.84 -14.08
C GLN A 559 2.23 -1.84 -13.25
N VAL A 560 2.14 -1.64 -11.92
CA VAL A 560 1.26 -2.45 -11.06
C VAL A 560 -0.20 -2.32 -11.51
N HIS A 561 -0.66 -1.10 -11.80
CA HIS A 561 -2.00 -0.87 -12.34
C HIS A 561 -2.23 -1.59 -13.67
N ASP A 562 -1.27 -1.58 -14.58
CA ASP A 562 -1.38 -2.29 -15.86
C ASP A 562 -1.45 -3.81 -15.66
N VAL A 563 -0.71 -4.39 -14.71
CA VAL A 563 -0.81 -5.82 -14.34
C VAL A 563 -2.22 -6.15 -13.85
N LEU A 564 -2.79 -5.32 -12.98
CA LEU A 564 -4.14 -5.50 -12.44
C LEU A 564 -5.22 -5.36 -13.52
N SER A 565 -5.13 -4.33 -14.35
CA SER A 565 -6.08 -4.08 -15.44
C SER A 565 -6.08 -5.20 -16.47
N ASN A 566 -4.89 -5.69 -16.86
CA ASN A 566 -4.77 -6.82 -17.80
C ASN A 566 -5.38 -8.09 -17.21
N ARG A 567 -5.19 -8.34 -15.92
CA ARG A 567 -5.77 -9.48 -15.22
C ARG A 567 -7.31 -9.41 -15.18
N ASP A 568 -7.86 -8.24 -14.84
CA ASP A 568 -9.31 -8.03 -14.83
C ASP A 568 -9.90 -8.21 -16.23
N ASN A 569 -9.27 -7.67 -17.26
CA ASN A 569 -9.67 -7.83 -18.64
C ASN A 569 -9.67 -9.33 -19.07
N GLN A 570 -8.62 -10.08 -18.72
CA GLN A 570 -8.55 -11.53 -18.99
C GLN A 570 -9.65 -12.33 -18.31
N ARG A 571 -10.14 -11.86 -17.14
CA ARG A 571 -11.26 -12.47 -16.40
C ARG A 571 -12.63 -11.96 -16.84
N GLY A 572 -12.70 -11.03 -17.79
CA GLY A 572 -13.97 -10.42 -18.23
C GLY A 572 -14.61 -9.52 -17.17
N ILE A 573 -13.83 -9.03 -16.21
CA ILE A 573 -14.34 -8.20 -15.12
C ILE A 573 -14.44 -6.76 -15.59
N VAL A 574 -15.67 -6.23 -15.63
CA VAL A 574 -15.93 -4.83 -15.94
C VAL A 574 -15.76 -3.97 -14.69
N ALA A 575 -14.98 -2.90 -14.81
CA ALA A 575 -14.77 -1.98 -13.71
C ALA A 575 -16.08 -1.22 -13.38
N PRO A 576 -16.44 -1.08 -12.09
CA PRO A 576 -17.63 -0.32 -11.70
C PRO A 576 -17.44 1.16 -12.04
N VAL A 577 -18.48 1.78 -12.59
CA VAL A 577 -18.55 3.23 -12.83
C VAL A 577 -19.11 3.89 -11.58
N GLN A 578 -18.37 4.83 -11.02
CA GLN A 578 -18.84 5.59 -9.87
C GLN A 578 -19.88 6.63 -10.32
N ALA A 579 -21.09 6.54 -9.78
CA ALA A 579 -22.14 7.53 -10.03
C ALA A 579 -21.73 8.90 -9.49
N VAL A 580 -22.24 9.96 -10.13
CA VAL A 580 -22.08 11.33 -9.62
C VAL A 580 -23.00 11.49 -8.41
N PRO A 581 -22.48 11.88 -7.22
CA PRO A 581 -23.34 12.13 -6.07
C PRO A 581 -24.27 13.35 -6.30
N ASP A 582 -25.46 13.31 -5.74
CA ASP A 582 -26.49 14.37 -5.88
C ASP A 582 -26.01 15.74 -5.36
N SER A 583 -25.07 15.75 -4.38
CA SER A 583 -24.45 16.94 -3.86
C SER A 583 -23.47 17.61 -4.82
N VAL A 584 -23.09 16.96 -5.92
CA VAL A 584 -22.14 17.49 -6.89
C VAL A 584 -22.88 18.22 -8.01
N GLY A 585 -22.61 19.52 -8.12
CA GLY A 585 -23.12 20.35 -9.20
C GLY A 585 -22.01 20.89 -10.11
N VAL A 586 -22.41 21.41 -11.27
CA VAL A 586 -21.54 22.20 -12.15
C VAL A 586 -22.09 23.60 -12.20
N ALA A 587 -21.27 24.59 -11.81
CA ALA A 587 -21.65 26.00 -11.87
C ALA A 587 -20.74 26.77 -12.83
N ALA A 588 -21.33 27.68 -13.59
CA ALA A 588 -20.57 28.69 -14.29
C ALA A 588 -20.16 29.78 -13.28
N ILE A 589 -18.86 29.95 -13.10
CA ILE A 589 -18.28 30.91 -12.14
C ILE A 589 -17.54 32.03 -12.86
N CYS A 590 -17.48 33.17 -12.21
CA CYS A 590 -16.66 34.27 -12.63
C CYS A 590 -15.23 34.13 -12.11
N TRP A 591 -14.27 34.04 -12.99
CA TRP A 591 -12.85 33.97 -12.64
C TRP A 591 -12.24 35.39 -12.63
N PRO A 592 -11.47 35.81 -11.62
CA PRO A 592 -11.00 35.03 -10.44
C PRO A 592 -11.90 35.11 -9.20
N LEU A 593 -13.06 35.83 -9.28
CA LEU A 593 -13.91 36.09 -8.13
C LEU A 593 -14.45 34.82 -7.42
N GLY A 594 -14.59 33.73 -8.15
CA GLY A 594 -15.10 32.47 -7.65
C GLY A 594 -16.61 32.38 -7.51
N GLN A 595 -17.34 33.50 -7.62
CA GLN A 595 -18.80 33.60 -7.46
C GLN A 595 -19.55 33.11 -8.70
N PRO A 596 -20.86 32.78 -8.58
CA PRO A 596 -21.70 32.47 -9.73
C PRO A 596 -21.65 33.55 -10.76
N MET A 597 -21.64 33.18 -12.03
CA MET A 597 -21.64 34.12 -13.11
C MET A 597 -22.98 34.86 -13.15
N ASN A 598 -22.95 36.20 -12.94
CA ASN A 598 -24.05 37.09 -13.23
C ASN A 598 -23.74 37.84 -14.54
N LYS A 599 -24.58 37.68 -15.56
CA LYS A 599 -24.39 38.30 -16.89
C LYS A 599 -24.42 39.84 -16.85
N SER A 600 -25.01 40.42 -15.82
CA SER A 600 -25.05 41.87 -15.60
C SER A 600 -23.84 42.42 -14.83
N ASP A 601 -22.96 41.55 -14.30
CA ASP A 601 -21.79 41.98 -13.54
C ASP A 601 -20.65 42.36 -14.49
N ALA A 602 -20.43 43.67 -14.64
CA ALA A 602 -19.35 44.25 -15.46
C ALA A 602 -17.93 43.78 -15.00
N ASN A 603 -17.80 43.29 -13.77
CA ASN A 603 -16.55 42.80 -13.20
C ASN A 603 -16.26 41.35 -13.56
N CYS A 604 -17.23 40.63 -14.13
CA CYS A 604 -17.05 39.23 -14.57
C CYS A 604 -16.51 39.15 -16.00
N ARG A 605 -15.19 39.05 -16.17
CA ARG A 605 -14.56 39.06 -17.49
C ARG A 605 -14.25 37.65 -18.06
N ARG A 606 -14.07 36.66 -17.20
CA ARG A 606 -13.74 35.29 -17.60
C ARG A 606 -14.66 34.28 -16.91
N GLN A 607 -15.30 33.47 -17.71
CA GLN A 607 -16.13 32.37 -17.24
C GLN A 607 -15.32 31.07 -17.17
N ARG A 608 -15.54 30.27 -16.10
CA ARG A 608 -15.11 28.89 -15.98
C ARG A 608 -16.23 28.02 -15.47
N PHE A 609 -16.17 26.71 -15.73
CA PHE A 609 -17.08 25.75 -15.16
C PHE A 609 -16.39 25.04 -13.98
N ALA A 610 -17.03 25.09 -12.84
CA ALA A 610 -16.52 24.52 -11.60
C ALA A 610 -17.39 23.37 -11.10
N TRP A 611 -16.77 22.32 -10.60
CA TRP A 611 -17.43 21.36 -9.72
C TRP A 611 -17.68 22.02 -8.38
N THR A 612 -18.92 22.00 -7.92
CA THR A 612 -19.37 22.60 -6.66
C THR A 612 -20.04 21.56 -5.78
N LEU A 613 -20.07 21.81 -4.48
CA LEU A 613 -20.80 20.96 -3.51
C LEU A 613 -22.03 21.69 -3.00
N ASP A 614 -23.13 20.94 -2.83
CA ASP A 614 -24.41 21.43 -2.30
C ASP A 614 -24.89 22.73 -2.99
N HIS A 615 -24.61 22.83 -4.31
CA HIS A 615 -24.92 24.00 -5.15
C HIS A 615 -24.34 25.33 -4.64
N THR A 616 -23.31 25.27 -3.78
CA THR A 616 -22.64 26.46 -3.25
C THR A 616 -21.39 26.81 -4.05
N THR A 617 -21.17 28.09 -4.27
CA THR A 617 -19.99 28.63 -4.94
C THR A 617 -19.28 29.59 -4.00
N PRO A 618 -18.37 29.06 -3.14
CA PRO A 618 -17.61 29.92 -2.24
C PRO A 618 -16.78 30.94 -3.04
N PRO A 619 -16.66 32.19 -2.55
CA PRO A 619 -15.80 33.19 -3.17
C PRO A 619 -14.33 32.79 -3.05
N THR A 620 -13.48 33.42 -3.85
CA THR A 620 -12.03 33.24 -3.75
C THR A 620 -11.53 33.55 -2.34
N LEU A 621 -10.65 32.67 -1.82
CA LEU A 621 -9.99 32.85 -0.51
C LEU A 621 -9.12 34.12 -0.53
N LEU A 622 -9.27 34.90 0.52
CA LEU A 622 -8.37 36.01 0.82
C LEU A 622 -7.18 35.51 1.65
N ALA A 623 -6.05 36.20 1.54
CA ALA A 623 -4.93 35.94 2.41
C ALA A 623 -5.27 36.41 3.84
N ALA A 624 -4.86 35.64 4.86
CA ALA A 624 -5.20 35.93 6.26
C ALA A 624 -4.59 37.24 6.78
N ASP A 625 -3.53 37.71 6.15
CA ASP A 625 -2.81 38.96 6.46
C ASP A 625 -3.32 40.18 5.65
N GLN A 626 -4.28 39.97 4.76
CA GLN A 626 -4.88 41.10 4.07
C GLN A 626 -5.83 41.87 5.01
N PRO A 627 -5.71 43.24 5.07
CA PRO A 627 -6.61 44.03 5.88
C PRO A 627 -8.08 43.77 5.50
N LEU A 628 -8.96 43.77 6.47
CA LEU A 628 -10.40 43.74 6.25
C LEU A 628 -10.79 44.84 5.24
N GLY A 629 -11.31 44.46 4.06
CA GLY A 629 -11.65 45.37 2.98
C GLY A 629 -10.76 45.29 1.72
N VAL A 630 -9.60 44.62 1.78
CA VAL A 630 -8.77 44.36 0.59
C VAL A 630 -9.17 43.05 -0.05
N GLY A 631 -10.39 42.99 -0.56
CA GLY A 631 -10.89 41.84 -1.32
C GLY A 631 -10.52 41.93 -2.82
N LEU A 632 -10.96 40.92 -3.59
CA LEU A 632 -10.94 41.00 -5.04
C LEU A 632 -11.85 42.11 -5.60
N ARG A 633 -12.76 42.65 -4.78
CA ARG A 633 -13.61 43.80 -5.06
C ARG A 633 -13.24 44.91 -4.11
N GLU A 634 -12.92 46.09 -4.68
CA GLU A 634 -12.63 47.30 -3.93
C GLU A 634 -13.66 48.39 -4.28
N ILE A 635 -14.09 49.15 -3.26
CA ILE A 635 -14.93 50.32 -3.44
C ILE A 635 -14.01 51.53 -3.55
N ILE A 636 -13.98 52.15 -4.71
CA ILE A 636 -13.24 53.38 -4.98
C ILE A 636 -14.22 54.54 -5.08
N ARG A 637 -13.73 55.75 -4.86
CA ARG A 637 -14.52 56.99 -5.13
C ARG A 637 -14.02 57.63 -6.41
N VAL A 638 -14.94 58.00 -7.28
CA VAL A 638 -14.66 58.63 -8.58
C VAL A 638 -15.46 59.91 -8.69
N ASN A 639 -14.82 61.01 -9.10
CA ASN A 639 -15.48 62.29 -9.31
C ASN A 639 -16.22 62.32 -10.68
N PRO A 640 -17.00 63.35 -10.97
CA PRO A 640 -17.71 63.49 -12.27
C PRO A 640 -16.79 63.52 -13.50
N GLN A 641 -15.51 63.87 -13.32
CA GLN A 641 -14.47 63.80 -14.37
C GLN A 641 -13.87 62.41 -14.59
N GLY A 642 -14.32 61.42 -13.84
CA GLY A 642 -13.81 60.06 -13.95
C GLY A 642 -12.49 59.82 -13.20
N LEU A 643 -12.03 60.77 -12.39
CA LEU A 643 -10.78 60.65 -11.62
C LEU A 643 -11.05 60.06 -10.22
N ARG A 644 -10.13 59.18 -9.75
CA ARG A 644 -10.20 58.63 -8.41
C ARG A 644 -9.87 59.69 -7.36
N VAL A 645 -10.72 59.81 -6.34
CA VAL A 645 -10.63 60.85 -5.30
C VAL A 645 -10.59 60.22 -3.89
N GLY A 646 -10.02 60.95 -2.95
CA GLY A 646 -9.95 60.57 -1.54
C GLY A 646 -11.34 60.67 -0.84
N PRO A 647 -11.48 60.07 0.35
CA PRO A 647 -12.73 60.07 1.12
C PRO A 647 -13.15 61.49 1.56
N GLN A 648 -12.22 62.42 1.63
CA GLN A 648 -12.44 63.81 2.01
C GLN A 648 -13.09 64.66 0.91
N CYS A 649 -13.20 64.13 -0.32
CA CYS A 649 -13.78 64.84 -1.44
C CYS A 649 -15.31 64.75 -1.48
N ALA A 650 -16.02 65.90 -1.48
CA ALA A 650 -17.47 65.91 -1.45
C ALA A 650 -18.12 65.28 -2.69
N GLU A 651 -17.53 65.46 -3.89
CA GLU A 651 -18.09 65.08 -5.20
C GLU A 651 -17.83 63.60 -5.60
N GLY A 652 -17.19 62.78 -4.76
CA GLY A 652 -16.85 61.42 -5.13
C GLY A 652 -18.03 60.44 -5.01
N GLN A 653 -18.40 59.75 -6.09
CA GLN A 653 -19.33 58.62 -6.09
C GLN A 653 -18.59 57.31 -5.86
N GLN A 654 -19.24 56.38 -5.17
CA GLN A 654 -18.68 55.05 -4.93
C GLN A 654 -18.84 54.14 -6.16
N HIS A 655 -17.77 53.54 -6.58
CA HIS A 655 -17.72 52.52 -7.63
C HIS A 655 -17.03 51.25 -7.13
N GLU A 656 -17.62 50.12 -7.41
CA GLU A 656 -17.02 48.84 -7.12
C GLU A 656 -16.15 48.35 -8.29
N VAL A 657 -14.90 48.05 -8.03
CA VAL A 657 -13.93 47.56 -9.03
C VAL A 657 -13.40 46.18 -8.59
N ALA A 658 -13.38 45.21 -9.49
CA ALA A 658 -12.72 43.94 -9.24
C ALA A 658 -11.26 44.03 -9.65
N LEU A 659 -10.37 43.75 -8.70
CA LEU A 659 -8.91 43.81 -8.86
C LEU A 659 -8.27 42.49 -8.52
N TRP A 660 -7.22 42.14 -9.24
CA TRP A 660 -6.38 41.01 -8.85
C TRP A 660 -5.59 41.34 -7.59
N PRO A 661 -5.23 40.32 -6.73
CA PRO A 661 -4.26 40.53 -5.67
C PRO A 661 -2.93 41.05 -6.22
N ALA A 662 -2.36 42.07 -5.59
CA ALA A 662 -1.11 42.70 -6.03
C ALA A 662 0.04 41.69 -6.27
N PRO A 663 0.27 40.67 -5.42
CA PRO A 663 1.32 39.69 -5.66
C PRO A 663 1.21 38.87 -6.96
N LEU A 664 0.03 38.89 -7.62
CA LEU A 664 -0.19 38.21 -8.90
C LEU A 664 0.16 39.06 -10.13
N GLU A 665 0.40 40.34 -9.95
CA GLU A 665 0.61 41.31 -11.07
C GLU A 665 1.74 40.91 -12.04
N PRO A 666 2.88 40.32 -11.60
CA PRO A 666 3.93 39.90 -12.54
C PRO A 666 3.47 38.92 -13.61
N TRP A 667 2.45 38.09 -13.33
CA TRP A 667 1.90 37.08 -14.26
C TRP A 667 0.71 37.58 -15.09
N LEU A 668 0.21 38.77 -14.83
CA LEU A 668 -0.99 39.29 -15.51
C LEU A 668 -0.66 40.08 -16.76
N PRO A 669 -1.47 39.95 -17.83
CA PRO A 669 -1.41 40.86 -18.95
C PRO A 669 -1.65 42.31 -18.49
N ARG A 670 -1.05 43.28 -19.18
CA ARG A 670 -1.16 44.71 -18.85
C ARG A 670 -2.59 45.17 -18.58
N VAL A 671 -3.54 44.77 -19.43
CA VAL A 671 -4.98 45.17 -19.35
C VAL A 671 -5.69 44.62 -18.10
N GLU A 672 -5.11 43.66 -17.40
CA GLU A 672 -5.68 43.02 -16.20
C GLU A 672 -5.06 43.54 -14.90
N ARG A 673 -3.99 44.32 -14.98
CA ARG A 673 -3.28 44.84 -13.79
C ARG A 673 -4.06 45.96 -13.13
N ARG A 674 -3.81 46.18 -11.84
CA ARG A 674 -4.51 47.22 -11.03
C ARG A 674 -4.40 48.59 -11.67
N GLU A 675 -3.21 49.04 -12.08
CA GLU A 675 -3.01 50.36 -12.71
C GLU A 675 -3.84 50.60 -13.97
N ALA A 676 -3.97 49.59 -14.84
CA ALA A 676 -4.78 49.71 -16.05
C ALA A 676 -6.28 49.71 -15.77
N ARG A 677 -6.71 49.36 -14.56
CA ARG A 677 -8.12 49.22 -14.18
C ARG A 677 -8.62 50.28 -13.22
N LEU A 678 -7.72 50.88 -12.46
CA LEU A 678 -8.05 51.99 -11.58
C LEU A 678 -8.06 53.31 -12.38
N PRO A 679 -9.06 54.14 -12.21
CA PRO A 679 -9.04 55.51 -12.77
C PRO A 679 -7.83 56.28 -12.25
N GLU A 680 -7.33 57.23 -13.07
CA GLU A 680 -6.26 58.11 -12.64
C GLU A 680 -6.61 58.85 -11.35
N ALA A 681 -5.61 59.08 -10.50
CA ALA A 681 -5.81 59.78 -9.25
C ALA A 681 -5.96 61.30 -9.52
N SER A 682 -6.96 61.94 -8.89
CA SER A 682 -7.11 63.40 -8.94
C SER A 682 -5.93 64.09 -8.25
N THR A 683 -5.31 65.04 -8.92
CA THR A 683 -4.23 65.86 -8.35
C THR A 683 -4.74 66.86 -7.31
N GLN A 684 -6.03 67.27 -7.41
CA GLN A 684 -6.65 68.21 -6.48
C GLN A 684 -7.09 67.57 -5.17
N CYS A 685 -7.47 66.29 -5.24
CA CYS A 685 -7.96 65.53 -4.09
C CYS A 685 -7.48 64.09 -4.16
N PRO A 686 -6.20 63.85 -3.99
CA PRO A 686 -5.63 62.52 -4.17
C PRO A 686 -6.19 61.55 -3.14
N PRO A 687 -6.46 60.26 -3.55
CA PRO A 687 -6.76 59.20 -2.61
C PRO A 687 -5.55 59.00 -1.68
N PRO A 688 -5.77 58.48 -0.45
CA PRO A 688 -4.67 58.14 0.44
C PRO A 688 -3.72 57.14 -0.22
N ALA A 689 -2.42 57.29 0.00
CA ALA A 689 -1.44 56.30 -0.45
C ALA A 689 -1.75 54.94 0.17
N LEU A 690 -1.74 53.88 -0.63
CA LEU A 690 -2.17 52.53 -0.24
C LEU A 690 -1.26 51.79 0.76
N SER A 691 -0.10 52.37 1.14
CA SER A 691 0.70 51.85 2.27
C SER A 691 1.74 52.85 2.79
N ALA A 692 2.06 52.78 4.08
CA ALA A 692 3.13 53.52 4.75
C ALA A 692 4.54 52.91 4.51
N LEU A 693 4.67 51.87 3.68
CA LEU A 693 5.95 51.22 3.36
C LEU A 693 6.66 52.00 2.25
N THR A 694 7.99 52.06 2.31
CA THR A 694 8.82 52.62 1.24
C THR A 694 8.52 51.87 -0.05
N PRO A 695 8.04 52.53 -1.13
CA PRO A 695 7.65 51.83 -2.33
C PRO A 695 8.85 51.08 -2.93
N LEU A 696 8.61 49.83 -3.35
CA LEU A 696 9.59 49.04 -4.06
C LEU A 696 9.90 49.71 -5.40
N SER A 697 11.18 49.87 -5.75
CA SER A 697 11.63 50.46 -7.02
C SER A 697 12.83 49.69 -7.59
N ILE A 698 12.88 49.60 -8.92
CA ILE A 698 13.96 48.91 -9.65
C ILE A 698 15.08 49.93 -9.93
N VAL A 699 16.31 49.49 -9.72
CA VAL A 699 17.54 50.26 -10.03
C VAL A 699 18.39 49.40 -10.98
N GLY A 700 19.00 50.05 -11.96
CA GLY A 700 19.82 49.43 -13.01
C GLY A 700 19.22 49.59 -14.41
N VAL A 701 17.89 49.66 -14.50
CA VAL A 701 17.15 49.94 -15.73
C VAL A 701 15.98 50.87 -15.39
N ARG A 702 15.71 51.87 -16.21
CA ARG A 702 14.55 52.81 -16.06
C ARG A 702 13.48 52.53 -17.08
N ASP A 703 12.29 52.99 -16.77
CA ASP A 703 11.16 52.93 -17.70
C ASP A 703 11.46 53.70 -18.98
N GLY A 704 11.24 53.10 -20.15
CA GLY A 704 11.54 53.66 -21.45
C GLY A 704 12.97 53.56 -21.94
N ASP A 705 13.89 52.98 -21.17
CA ASP A 705 15.32 52.85 -21.58
C ASP A 705 15.44 52.07 -22.91
N ARG A 706 16.39 52.52 -23.74
CA ARG A 706 16.82 51.87 -24.96
C ARG A 706 18.26 51.36 -24.83
N LEU A 707 18.41 50.09 -24.47
CA LEU A 707 19.72 49.49 -24.22
C LEU A 707 20.27 48.90 -25.51
N ARG A 708 21.54 49.14 -25.81
CA ARG A 708 22.20 48.64 -27.02
C ARG A 708 23.03 47.42 -26.70
N ARG A 709 22.89 46.40 -27.52
CA ARG A 709 23.74 45.21 -27.41
C ARG A 709 25.21 45.55 -27.73
N PRO A 710 26.20 44.88 -27.08
CA PRO A 710 27.60 44.97 -27.47
C PRO A 710 27.81 44.52 -28.92
N ALA A 711 28.69 45.20 -29.65
CA ALA A 711 28.91 45.05 -31.11
C ALA A 711 29.50 43.66 -31.51
N ALA A 712 29.92 42.80 -30.60
CA ALA A 712 30.39 41.46 -30.90
C ALA A 712 29.18 40.53 -31.16
N SER A 713 29.23 39.80 -32.27
CA SER A 713 28.10 39.03 -32.85
C SER A 713 27.46 37.94 -31.99
N GLN A 714 27.91 37.71 -30.76
CA GLN A 714 27.35 36.77 -29.79
C GLN A 714 27.33 37.29 -28.34
N ALA A 715 27.55 38.59 -28.11
CA ALA A 715 27.61 39.13 -26.76
C ALA A 715 26.18 39.34 -26.19
N MET A 716 25.90 38.71 -25.08
CA MET A 716 24.67 38.94 -24.30
C MET A 716 24.71 40.29 -23.63
N LEU A 717 23.60 41.00 -23.62
CA LEU A 717 23.45 42.22 -22.81
C LEU A 717 23.39 41.83 -21.32
N ARG A 718 24.38 42.19 -20.54
CA ARG A 718 24.39 41.95 -19.09
C ARG A 718 23.73 43.10 -18.34
N LEU A 719 22.84 42.77 -17.44
CA LEU A 719 22.13 43.71 -16.57
C LEU A 719 22.50 43.43 -15.12
N ALA A 720 22.87 44.46 -14.40
CA ALA A 720 23.06 44.46 -12.96
C ALA A 720 21.87 45.17 -12.31
N LEU A 721 21.02 44.46 -11.65
CA LEU A 721 19.74 44.94 -11.14
C LEU A 721 19.77 44.95 -9.61
N SER A 722 19.21 45.99 -9.00
CA SER A 722 18.92 46.02 -7.57
C SER A 722 17.54 46.62 -7.32
N ALA A 723 16.98 46.39 -6.15
CA ALA A 723 15.70 46.95 -5.75
C ALA A 723 15.86 47.77 -4.46
N LEU A 724 15.32 48.97 -4.49
CA LEU A 724 15.22 49.84 -3.31
C LEU A 724 13.82 49.81 -2.74
N GLY A 725 13.68 49.92 -1.41
CA GLY A 725 12.42 49.79 -0.71
C GLY A 725 11.98 48.33 -0.55
N GLY A 726 10.77 48.10 -0.09
CA GLY A 726 10.22 46.76 0.20
C GLY A 726 10.95 46.01 1.31
N GLU A 727 10.62 44.71 1.51
CA GLU A 727 11.15 43.88 2.57
C GLU A 727 11.67 42.51 2.07
N GLY A 728 12.75 42.02 2.68
CA GLY A 728 13.24 40.65 2.53
C GLY A 728 13.81 40.33 1.15
N ARG A 729 13.61 39.11 0.68
CA ARG A 729 14.10 38.59 -0.61
C ARG A 729 13.34 39.20 -1.78
N ARG A 730 13.99 39.34 -2.96
CA ARG A 730 13.44 39.88 -4.21
C ARG A 730 13.39 38.78 -5.25
N TRP A 731 12.24 38.58 -5.90
CA TRP A 731 12.08 37.70 -7.07
C TRP A 731 11.94 38.54 -8.32
N TRP A 732 12.77 38.25 -9.30
CA TRP A 732 12.86 38.97 -10.56
C TRP A 732 12.19 38.21 -11.69
N PHE A 733 11.44 38.92 -12.50
CA PHE A 733 10.71 38.38 -13.64
C PHE A 733 10.98 39.21 -14.88
N ILE A 734 11.04 38.53 -16.06
CA ILE A 734 11.11 39.17 -17.37
C ILE A 734 9.92 38.67 -18.21
N ASN A 735 9.08 39.62 -18.72
CA ASN A 735 7.85 39.29 -19.46
C ASN A 735 6.97 38.25 -18.73
N GLY A 736 6.90 38.27 -17.41
CA GLY A 736 6.18 37.32 -16.58
C GLY A 736 6.89 36.01 -16.32
N ALA A 737 8.02 35.73 -16.95
CA ALA A 737 8.84 34.54 -16.69
C ALA A 737 9.84 34.76 -15.55
N PRO A 738 10.03 33.83 -14.60
CA PRO A 738 10.96 34.00 -13.52
C PRO A 738 12.41 34.00 -14.02
N LEU A 739 13.21 34.99 -13.55
CA LEU A 739 14.65 35.08 -13.81
C LEU A 739 15.50 34.51 -12.67
N GLY A 740 15.04 34.67 -11.44
CA GLY A 740 15.77 34.29 -10.24
C GLY A 740 15.40 35.18 -9.05
N ASP A 741 16.20 35.12 -7.99
CA ASP A 741 16.00 35.89 -6.78
C ASP A 741 17.31 36.49 -6.25
N SER A 742 17.20 37.52 -5.41
CA SER A 742 18.33 38.14 -4.71
C SER A 742 17.93 38.48 -3.28
N ALA A 743 18.92 38.43 -2.37
CA ALA A 743 18.80 38.98 -1.02
C ALA A 743 19.09 40.51 -1.04
N GLN A 744 18.55 41.26 -0.10
CA GLN A 744 18.92 42.66 0.08
C GLN A 744 20.25 42.75 0.86
N PRO A 745 21.22 43.56 0.44
CA PRO A 745 21.27 44.53 -0.69
C PRO A 745 21.95 43.98 -1.97
N GLU A 746 21.90 42.69 -2.24
CA GLU A 746 22.61 42.06 -3.35
C GLU A 746 22.16 42.55 -4.73
N VAL A 747 23.13 42.69 -5.64
CA VAL A 747 22.91 42.97 -7.04
C VAL A 747 22.54 41.68 -7.77
N PHE A 748 21.37 41.64 -8.42
CA PHE A 748 20.96 40.55 -9.27
C PHE A 748 21.53 40.71 -10.67
N ASN A 749 22.37 39.78 -11.10
CA ASN A 749 22.97 39.79 -12.42
C ASN A 749 22.23 38.86 -13.35
N THR A 750 21.82 39.38 -14.51
CA THR A 750 21.14 38.61 -15.57
C THR A 750 21.66 38.99 -16.95
N SER A 751 21.30 38.20 -17.99
CA SER A 751 21.71 38.51 -19.37
C SER A 751 20.52 38.29 -20.32
N LEU A 752 20.44 39.11 -21.36
CA LEU A 752 19.44 39.05 -22.42
C LEU A 752 20.10 38.75 -23.75
N GLU A 753 19.55 37.79 -24.47
CA GLU A 753 20.13 37.29 -25.73
C GLU A 753 19.53 37.98 -26.97
N LEU A 754 18.26 38.33 -26.93
CA LEU A 754 17.53 38.80 -28.12
C LEU A 754 17.22 40.28 -28.04
N PRO A 755 17.23 41.03 -29.17
CA PRO A 755 16.63 42.36 -29.24
C PRO A 755 15.11 42.26 -29.11
N GLY A 756 14.49 43.25 -28.50
CA GLY A 756 13.05 43.26 -28.30
C GLY A 756 12.60 44.24 -27.20
N ARG A 757 11.29 44.26 -26.93
CA ARG A 757 10.72 44.99 -25.80
C ARG A 757 10.62 44.03 -24.62
N TYR A 758 11.08 44.48 -23.48
CA TYR A 758 11.11 43.73 -22.23
C TYR A 758 10.37 44.48 -21.13
N GLU A 759 9.65 43.74 -20.34
CA GLU A 759 9.09 44.17 -19.07
C GLU A 759 9.83 43.42 -17.94
N LEU A 760 10.52 44.19 -17.12
CA LEU A 760 11.18 43.66 -15.90
C LEU A 760 10.30 43.97 -14.71
N SER A 761 9.98 42.96 -13.90
CA SER A 761 9.25 43.14 -12.65
C SER A 761 10.03 42.54 -11.50
N VAL A 762 9.87 43.10 -10.33
CA VAL A 762 10.37 42.59 -9.06
C VAL A 762 9.24 42.48 -8.05
N LEU A 763 9.21 41.38 -7.30
CA LEU A 763 8.29 41.12 -6.21
C LEU A 763 9.10 40.91 -4.93
N ASP A 764 8.67 41.50 -3.82
CA ASP A 764 9.31 41.29 -2.50
C ASP A 764 8.53 40.32 -1.60
N GLU A 765 9.10 39.97 -0.44
CA GLU A 765 8.46 39.08 0.53
C GLU A 765 7.15 39.63 1.11
N SER A 766 6.95 40.95 1.10
CA SER A 766 5.71 41.59 1.59
C SER A 766 4.59 41.63 0.53
N GLY A 767 4.89 41.19 -0.71
CA GLY A 767 3.94 41.21 -1.83
C GLY A 767 3.92 42.54 -2.59
N GLN A 768 4.85 43.47 -2.32
CA GLN A 768 5.01 44.66 -3.13
C GLN A 768 5.63 44.31 -4.48
N THR A 769 5.21 45.02 -5.53
CA THR A 769 5.73 44.87 -6.89
C THR A 769 6.22 46.17 -7.43
N ALA A 770 7.33 46.14 -8.19
CA ALA A 770 7.77 47.24 -9.03
C ALA A 770 8.09 46.72 -10.43
N ARG A 771 8.00 47.57 -11.43
CA ARG A 771 8.30 47.20 -12.81
C ARG A 771 8.84 48.36 -13.61
N VAL A 772 9.52 48.03 -14.69
CA VAL A 772 10.02 48.95 -15.70
C VAL A 772 9.93 48.28 -17.06
N GLU A 773 9.66 49.06 -18.08
CA GLU A 773 9.67 48.64 -19.48
C GLU A 773 10.83 49.27 -20.21
N PHE A 774 11.56 48.46 -20.94
CA PHE A 774 12.68 48.93 -21.74
C PHE A 774 12.79 48.16 -23.05
N SER A 775 13.60 48.64 -23.96
CA SER A 775 13.89 47.95 -25.21
C SER A 775 15.37 47.65 -25.36
N VAL A 776 15.66 46.46 -25.89
CA VAL A 776 17.02 46.08 -26.32
C VAL A 776 17.07 46.23 -27.83
N VAL A 777 18.02 47.06 -28.31
CA VAL A 777 18.23 47.29 -29.73
C VAL A 777 19.63 46.79 -30.15
N GLU A 778 19.79 46.48 -31.43
CA GLU A 778 21.04 46.01 -31.99
C GLU A 778 22.20 47.00 -31.84
#